data_b8566250f9db08a6afcef9a6989e1f48
#
_entry.id   b8566250f9db08a6afcef9a6989e1f48
#
_cell.length_a   1.000
_cell.length_b   1.000
_cell.length_c   1.000
_cell.angle_alpha   90.00
_cell.angle_beta   90.00
_cell.angle_gamma   90.00
#
_symmetry.space_group_name_H-M   'P 1'
#
loop_
_entity.id
_entity.type
_entity.pdbx_description
1 polymer ?
#
loop_
_entity_poly.entity_id
_entity_poly.type
_entity_poly.pdbx_seq_one_letter_code
_entity_poly.pdbx_strand_id
1 'polypeptide(L)'
;MKLMQIKQFIYIILGGILLYSCSVTKYVPEDRYLLNRVEVSIADETSTDINVGYMKSYVTQNENSRWFSSAKVPLFIYSLSGIDTAKWINRTLKALGEPPVIYDSLLSKQSCQNLCLELQNQGYLGANVTLGEIYKGKKVSLNYLLQPGERYYVRNIKYEIQDSLIAKIPQITDNGQRLLYPNMIFNAKSLDDERKRITKILTNIGYYKFNKDYISFFADTIAGSKDIDLTLVLRLYHTKSNVDTLHSRYKIHDVVFKSADGVSDVDLRKRVLLNNSFIEPGEYYSAEDLRDTYNRFGRLQAVRYTNISFVEHADSNLLDCDIRLTTNKPHSISFQPEGTNTAGDLGIAASLTYQNRNIFKGSESFSIELRGAYEAIRGLEGYSNSNFEEYNIESSLLFPRFIAPFLSYDFRRRINATSEVVLMYNLQNRPEYYRRVLSAAWKYKWNDSDHHDSYQIDLLDLNYVFMPWISNKFREDYLEDNTNRNAILRYNYEDLFIMKFGFRYNYNNGNKAIKANIETAGNLLGLLSNVAEFKKNELGQNKLFNIAYAQYVKADVDYTKYFNIDTRNTIVFHAGLGIAYPYGNSTILPFEKRYFSGGANSVRGWSVRSLGPGRYKGTDGNIDFINQTGDMKLDMNLEYRTRLMGKLDGAVFVDAGNIWTLRYYEEQPGGQFDISTFYEQLAVGYGVGLRLNFDFFTLRFDMGMKAVNPAYTGRKHYPILNHNFNRDFSFHFAVGMPF
;
A
#
# COMPACT_ATOMS: atom_id res chain seq x y z
N MET A 1 6.54 -10.58 44.99
CA MET A 1 7.76 -9.81 45.26
C MET A 1 8.42 -9.22 44.03
N LYS A 2 8.66 -9.96 42.94
CA LYS A 2 9.24 -9.41 41.68
C LYS A 2 8.41 -8.32 40.97
N LEU A 3 7.08 -8.41 40.98
CA LEU A 3 6.19 -7.41 40.32
C LEU A 3 6.19 -6.05 41.05
N MET A 4 6.38 -6.05 42.35
CA MET A 4 6.46 -4.83 43.17
C MET A 4 7.80 -4.11 42.94
N GLN A 5 8.86 -4.85 42.68
CA GLN A 5 10.17 -4.30 42.33
C GLN A 5 10.17 -3.69 40.90
N ILE A 6 9.45 -4.28 39.93
CA ILE A 6 9.30 -3.72 38.58
C ILE A 6 8.48 -2.41 38.59
N LYS A 7 7.39 -2.35 39.38
CA LYS A 7 6.64 -1.10 39.59
C LYS A 7 7.49 0.00 40.21
N GLN A 8 8.25 -0.34 41.24
CA GLN A 8 9.15 0.63 41.86
C GLN A 8 10.25 1.10 40.89
N PHE A 9 10.80 0.20 40.07
CA PHE A 9 11.80 0.53 39.08
C PHE A 9 11.21 1.45 37.96
N ILE A 10 9.97 1.21 37.55
CA ILE A 10 9.25 2.08 36.59
C ILE A 10 8.97 3.45 37.21
N TYR A 11 8.55 3.51 38.48
CA TYR A 11 8.33 4.79 39.17
C TYR A 11 9.64 5.57 39.42
N ILE A 12 10.75 4.87 39.67
CA ILE A 12 12.08 5.48 39.79
C ILE A 12 12.55 6.04 38.44
N ILE A 13 12.33 5.32 37.33
CA ILE A 13 12.64 5.79 35.99
C ILE A 13 11.74 6.99 35.61
N LEU A 14 10.42 6.91 35.84
CA LEU A 14 9.50 8.05 35.64
C LEU A 14 9.87 9.25 36.55
N GLY A 15 10.18 9.02 37.80
CA GLY A 15 10.62 10.05 38.74
C GLY A 15 11.96 10.68 38.36
N GLY A 16 12.91 9.87 37.86
CA GLY A 16 14.19 10.34 37.33
C GLY A 16 14.03 11.20 36.07
N ILE A 17 13.10 10.87 35.21
CA ILE A 17 12.78 11.65 34.02
C ILE A 17 12.19 13.03 34.37
N LEU A 18 11.40 13.14 35.43
CA LEU A 18 10.78 14.40 35.87
C LEU A 18 11.77 15.36 36.55
N LEU A 19 12.86 14.86 37.19
CA LEU A 19 13.83 15.69 37.88
C LEU A 19 14.94 16.28 37.01
N TYR A 20 15.10 15.88 35.73
CA TYR A 20 16.18 16.27 34.87
C TYR A 20 15.85 17.39 33.86
N SER A 21 14.91 18.27 34.17
CA SER A 21 14.53 19.41 33.29
C SER A 21 15.66 20.41 32.97
N CYS A 22 16.73 20.45 33.73
CA CYS A 22 17.87 21.37 33.53
C CYS A 22 18.93 20.92 32.52
N SER A 23 18.98 19.65 32.13
CA SER A 23 20.08 19.11 31.30
C SER A 23 19.88 19.29 29.78
N VAL A 24 18.68 19.60 29.33
CA VAL A 24 18.31 19.67 27.90
C VAL A 24 19.04 20.79 27.14
N THR A 25 19.53 21.81 27.85
CA THR A 25 20.28 22.93 27.25
C THR A 25 21.81 22.79 27.39
N LYS A 26 22.31 21.62 27.81
CA LYS A 26 23.75 21.37 28.07
C LYS A 26 24.64 21.64 26.85
N TYR A 27 24.16 21.35 25.67
CA TYR A 27 24.90 21.51 24.41
C TYR A 27 24.51 22.78 23.62
N VAL A 28 23.74 23.67 24.25
CA VAL A 28 23.40 24.97 23.66
C VAL A 28 24.53 25.95 23.98
N PRO A 29 25.19 26.58 22.96
CA PRO A 29 26.22 27.61 23.17
C PRO A 29 25.73 28.77 24.05
N GLU A 30 26.64 29.49 24.72
CA GLU A 30 26.26 30.52 25.68
C GLU A 30 25.45 31.65 25.04
N ASP A 31 25.79 32.03 23.82
CA ASP A 31 25.17 33.14 23.08
C ASP A 31 24.00 32.70 22.19
N ARG A 32 23.53 31.46 22.33
CA ARG A 32 22.46 30.87 21.48
C ARG A 32 21.32 30.36 22.31
N TYR A 33 20.18 30.19 21.66
CA TYR A 33 18.95 29.68 22.29
C TYR A 33 18.53 28.37 21.67
N LEU A 34 18.01 27.46 22.49
CA LEU A 34 17.33 26.23 22.07
C LEU A 34 15.95 26.58 21.51
N LEU A 35 15.65 26.15 20.31
CA LEU A 35 14.30 26.25 19.75
C LEU A 35 13.36 25.26 20.46
N ASN A 36 12.55 25.82 21.39
CA ASN A 36 11.74 24.99 22.29
C ASN A 36 10.39 24.63 21.68
N ARG A 37 9.73 25.56 21.02
CA ARG A 37 8.39 25.37 20.45
C ARG A 37 8.21 26.25 19.24
N VAL A 38 7.57 25.69 18.20
CA VAL A 38 7.19 26.42 16.99
C VAL A 38 5.70 26.24 16.78
N GLU A 39 4.97 27.33 16.83
CA GLU A 39 3.53 27.36 16.60
C GLU A 39 3.21 28.26 15.42
N VAL A 40 2.14 27.89 14.73
CA VAL A 40 1.48 28.72 13.74
C VAL A 40 0.06 28.92 14.23
N SER A 41 -0.35 30.15 14.37
CA SER A 41 -1.70 30.50 14.85
C SER A 41 -2.32 31.56 13.94
N ILE A 42 -3.63 31.64 13.92
CA ILE A 42 -4.39 32.63 13.12
C ILE A 42 -4.84 33.72 14.09
N ALA A 43 -4.69 34.98 13.68
CA ALA A 43 -5.06 36.13 14.52
C ALA A 43 -6.57 36.30 14.68
N ASP A 44 -7.35 35.89 13.68
CA ASP A 44 -8.80 36.00 13.68
C ASP A 44 -9.41 34.59 13.48
N GLU A 45 -10.13 34.10 14.48
CA GLU A 45 -10.80 32.77 14.48
C GLU A 45 -11.93 32.67 13.44
N THR A 46 -12.34 33.78 12.82
CA THR A 46 -13.35 33.77 11.75
C THR A 46 -12.83 33.18 10.43
N SER A 47 -11.50 33.08 10.25
CA SER A 47 -10.84 32.51 9.07
C SER A 47 -10.70 30.97 9.18
N THR A 48 -11.84 30.25 9.14
CA THR A 48 -11.87 28.79 9.34
C THR A 48 -11.28 27.94 8.22
N ASP A 49 -11.02 28.53 7.04
CA ASP A 49 -10.62 27.78 5.84
C ASP A 49 -9.10 27.52 5.73
N ILE A 50 -8.31 28.10 6.64
CA ILE A 50 -6.86 27.95 6.62
C ILE A 50 -6.43 26.72 7.41
N ASN A 51 -5.82 25.75 6.74
CA ASN A 51 -5.26 24.58 7.40
C ASN A 51 -3.91 24.92 8.05
N VAL A 52 -3.91 25.15 9.36
CA VAL A 52 -2.71 25.48 10.14
C VAL A 52 -1.63 24.38 10.05
N GLY A 53 -2.03 23.10 9.99
CA GLY A 53 -1.08 22.00 9.84
C GLY A 53 -0.35 22.04 8.50
N TYR A 54 -1.07 22.39 7.43
CA TYR A 54 -0.48 22.61 6.11
C TYR A 54 0.44 23.83 6.11
N MET A 55 0.01 24.94 6.71
CA MET A 55 0.83 26.15 6.84
C MET A 55 2.13 25.89 7.61
N LYS A 56 2.11 25.04 8.64
CA LYS A 56 3.31 24.66 9.40
C LYS A 56 4.39 23.99 8.52
N SER A 57 4.04 23.38 7.39
CA SER A 57 5.01 22.80 6.47
C SER A 57 5.90 23.82 5.75
N TYR A 58 5.50 25.10 5.73
CA TYR A 58 6.28 26.20 5.15
C TYR A 58 7.27 26.84 6.13
N VAL A 59 7.24 26.39 7.39
CA VAL A 59 8.22 26.82 8.39
C VAL A 59 9.54 26.12 8.14
N THR A 60 10.60 26.90 7.94
CA THR A 60 11.93 26.39 7.55
C THR A 60 12.64 25.69 8.71
N GLN A 61 12.42 26.14 9.95
CA GLN A 61 13.06 25.59 11.14
C GLN A 61 12.02 25.11 12.16
N ASN A 62 12.04 23.80 12.45
CA ASN A 62 11.15 23.18 13.43
C ASN A 62 11.91 22.82 14.71
N GLU A 63 11.17 22.75 15.83
CA GLU A 63 11.71 22.30 17.12
C GLU A 63 12.13 20.83 17.11
N ASN A 64 12.94 20.42 18.10
CA ASN A 64 13.29 19.04 18.32
C ASN A 64 12.05 18.14 18.44
N SER A 65 12.18 16.94 17.93
CA SER A 65 11.09 15.94 17.87
C SER A 65 10.54 15.57 19.25
N ARG A 66 9.27 15.19 19.28
CA ARG A 66 8.57 14.77 20.49
C ARG A 66 8.03 13.34 20.33
N TRP A 67 8.20 12.53 21.37
CA TRP A 67 7.49 11.26 21.46
C TRP A 67 6.05 11.52 21.86
N PHE A 68 5.11 10.80 21.21
CA PHE A 68 3.68 10.95 21.48
C PHE A 68 3.21 12.42 21.45
N SER A 69 3.80 13.22 20.55
CA SER A 69 3.53 14.67 20.40
C SER A 69 3.70 15.51 21.68
N SER A 70 4.29 14.95 22.75
CA SER A 70 4.42 15.60 24.06
C SER A 70 5.84 15.75 24.56
N ALA A 71 6.61 14.69 24.67
CA ALA A 71 7.90 14.65 25.37
C ALA A 71 9.10 14.69 24.41
N LYS A 72 10.08 15.60 24.64
CA LYS A 72 11.33 15.70 23.85
C LYS A 72 12.37 14.66 24.26
N VAL A 73 11.97 13.38 24.26
CA VAL A 73 12.83 12.27 24.70
C VAL A 73 14.11 12.14 23.86
N PRO A 74 14.11 12.30 22.52
CA PRO A 74 15.35 12.22 21.73
C PRO A 74 16.39 13.29 22.12
N LEU A 75 15.95 14.53 22.35
CA LEU A 75 16.81 15.59 22.83
C LEU A 75 17.35 15.31 24.23
N PHE A 76 16.52 14.72 25.10
CA PHE A 76 16.95 14.29 26.43
C PHE A 76 18.02 13.20 26.37
N ILE A 77 17.83 12.17 25.53
CA ILE A 77 18.83 11.10 25.32
C ILE A 77 20.16 11.68 24.83
N TYR A 78 20.13 12.64 23.88
CA TYR A 78 21.33 13.33 23.44
C TYR A 78 22.02 14.09 24.56
N SER A 79 21.26 14.77 25.42
CA SER A 79 21.80 15.57 26.52
C SER A 79 22.40 14.72 27.67
N LEU A 80 22.01 13.43 27.78
CA LEU A 80 22.64 12.48 28.70
C LEU A 80 24.09 12.11 28.29
N SER A 81 24.46 12.28 27.02
CA SER A 81 25.80 11.97 26.56
C SER A 81 26.86 12.86 27.25
N GLY A 82 28.07 12.37 27.39
CA GLY A 82 29.23 13.15 27.78
C GLY A 82 29.86 13.90 26.61
N ILE A 83 30.76 14.85 26.92
CA ILE A 83 31.50 15.63 25.89
C ILE A 83 32.47 14.71 25.15
N ASP A 84 33.11 13.79 25.87
CA ASP A 84 34.08 12.84 25.32
C ASP A 84 33.43 11.83 24.39
N THR A 85 33.62 12.02 23.08
CA THR A 85 33.08 11.14 22.01
C THR A 85 33.89 9.86 21.80
N ALA A 86 35.05 9.71 22.43
CA ALA A 86 35.84 8.47 22.36
C ALA A 86 35.14 7.33 23.08
N LYS A 87 34.36 7.62 24.13
CA LYS A 87 33.59 6.62 24.87
C LYS A 87 32.40 6.14 24.03
N TRP A 88 32.31 4.80 23.86
CA TRP A 88 31.27 4.19 23.07
C TRP A 88 29.84 4.55 23.53
N ILE A 89 29.60 4.67 24.85
CA ILE A 89 28.31 5.06 25.42
C ILE A 89 27.90 6.46 24.94
N ASN A 90 28.82 7.44 24.99
CA ASN A 90 28.53 8.80 24.57
C ASN A 90 28.24 8.88 23.07
N ARG A 91 28.99 8.14 22.25
CA ARG A 91 28.76 8.02 20.82
C ARG A 91 27.41 7.40 20.50
N THR A 92 27.04 6.34 21.24
CA THR A 92 25.74 5.67 21.09
C THR A 92 24.59 6.60 21.51
N LEU A 93 24.69 7.29 22.66
CA LEU A 93 23.65 8.24 23.11
C LEU A 93 23.49 9.43 22.13
N LYS A 94 24.59 9.93 21.55
CA LYS A 94 24.54 10.97 20.52
C LYS A 94 23.91 10.47 19.20
N ALA A 95 24.20 9.23 18.84
CA ALA A 95 23.63 8.62 17.62
C ALA A 95 22.14 8.29 17.76
N LEU A 96 21.72 7.88 18.98
CA LEU A 96 20.31 7.59 19.28
C LEU A 96 19.50 8.85 19.55
N GLY A 97 20.12 9.89 20.15
CA GLY A 97 19.46 11.14 20.47
C GLY A 97 19.41 12.10 19.27
N GLU A 98 18.76 13.24 19.46
CA GLU A 98 18.67 14.34 18.52
C GLU A 98 19.42 15.54 19.07
N PRO A 99 20.36 16.14 18.29
CA PRO A 99 21.08 17.33 18.74
C PRO A 99 20.11 18.49 18.97
N PRO A 100 20.42 19.43 19.88
CA PRO A 100 19.58 20.60 20.11
C PRO A 100 19.46 21.44 18.85
N VAL A 101 18.25 21.78 18.47
CA VAL A 101 17.98 22.72 17.37
C VAL A 101 18.22 24.13 17.90
N ILE A 102 19.25 24.77 17.36
CA ILE A 102 19.63 26.13 17.76
C ILE A 102 18.78 27.12 16.96
N TYR A 103 18.19 28.10 17.65
CA TYR A 103 17.40 29.15 17.02
C TYR A 103 18.24 29.99 16.04
N ASP A 104 17.69 30.19 14.84
CA ASP A 104 18.26 31.03 13.79
C ASP A 104 17.21 32.07 13.33
N SER A 105 17.52 33.34 13.57
CA SER A 105 16.61 34.45 13.25
C SER A 105 16.43 34.68 11.73
N LEU A 106 17.42 34.29 10.89
CA LEU A 106 17.31 34.41 9.44
C LEU A 106 16.31 33.40 8.91
N LEU A 107 16.39 32.13 9.38
CA LEU A 107 15.46 31.09 9.01
C LEU A 107 14.02 31.39 9.47
N SER A 108 13.88 32.06 10.61
CA SER A 108 12.57 32.50 11.11
C SER A 108 11.96 33.60 10.26
N LYS A 109 12.76 34.58 9.82
CA LYS A 109 12.32 35.61 8.88
C LYS A 109 11.92 35.01 7.52
N GLN A 110 12.73 34.09 7.03
CA GLN A 110 12.39 33.32 5.79
C GLN A 110 11.08 32.55 5.94
N SER A 111 10.82 31.95 7.11
CA SER A 111 9.57 31.27 7.41
C SER A 111 8.38 32.23 7.35
N CYS A 112 8.52 33.47 7.89
CA CYS A 112 7.46 34.48 7.77
C CYS A 112 7.18 34.83 6.30
N GLN A 113 8.22 34.99 5.48
CA GLN A 113 8.06 35.25 4.05
C GLN A 113 7.36 34.09 3.32
N ASN A 114 7.79 32.84 3.57
CA ASN A 114 7.19 31.66 2.97
C ASN A 114 5.69 31.51 3.33
N LEU A 115 5.37 31.74 4.61
CA LEU A 115 3.98 31.69 5.10
C LEU A 115 3.12 32.80 4.47
N CYS A 116 3.66 34.02 4.36
CA CYS A 116 2.99 35.14 3.72
C CYS A 116 2.73 34.87 2.24
N LEU A 117 3.75 34.39 1.50
CA LEU A 117 3.62 34.03 0.10
C LEU A 117 2.58 32.92 -0.12
N GLU A 118 2.55 31.92 0.77
CA GLU A 118 1.56 30.84 0.65
C GLU A 118 0.13 31.35 0.92
N LEU A 119 -0.06 32.23 1.87
CA LEU A 119 -1.37 32.89 2.08
C LEU A 119 -1.79 33.70 0.84
N GLN A 120 -0.86 34.44 0.25
CA GLN A 120 -1.11 35.19 -0.99
C GLN A 120 -1.50 34.26 -2.14
N ASN A 121 -0.80 33.12 -2.27
CA ASN A 121 -1.13 32.09 -3.25
C ASN A 121 -2.55 31.51 -3.05
N GLN A 122 -3.07 31.52 -1.82
CA GLN A 122 -4.42 31.05 -1.49
C GLN A 122 -5.49 32.17 -1.58
N GLY A 123 -5.11 33.34 -2.09
CA GLY A 123 -6.03 34.45 -2.34
C GLY A 123 -6.09 35.51 -1.24
N TYR A 124 -5.28 35.44 -0.22
CA TYR A 124 -5.17 36.46 0.83
C TYR A 124 -4.06 37.47 0.48
N LEU A 125 -4.29 38.31 -0.55
CA LEU A 125 -3.25 39.20 -1.07
C LEU A 125 -2.76 40.22 -0.05
N GLY A 126 -3.59 40.64 0.90
CA GLY A 126 -3.24 41.52 2.00
C GLY A 126 -2.66 40.82 3.23
N ALA A 127 -2.32 39.53 3.12
CA ALA A 127 -1.83 38.75 4.23
C ALA A 127 -0.51 39.30 4.80
N ASN A 128 -0.40 39.26 6.12
CA ASN A 128 0.81 39.54 6.87
C ASN A 128 1.09 38.43 7.87
N VAL A 129 2.36 38.18 8.19
CA VAL A 129 2.76 37.19 9.20
C VAL A 129 3.72 37.85 10.18
N THR A 130 3.34 37.86 11.43
CA THR A 130 4.17 38.44 12.51
C THR A 130 4.77 37.32 13.35
N LEU A 131 6.05 37.49 13.72
CA LEU A 131 6.79 36.53 14.55
C LEU A 131 6.76 37.03 16.00
N GLY A 132 6.16 36.21 16.88
CA GLY A 132 6.24 36.35 18.32
C GLY A 132 7.35 35.45 18.88
N GLU A 133 8.28 36.03 19.64
CA GLU A 133 9.39 35.33 20.27
C GLU A 133 9.25 35.41 21.80
N ILE A 134 9.24 34.26 22.45
CA ILE A 134 9.15 34.17 23.92
C ILE A 134 10.40 33.49 24.45
N TYR A 135 11.24 34.24 25.16
CA TYR A 135 12.47 33.76 25.75
C TYR A 135 12.25 33.35 27.20
N LYS A 136 12.73 32.12 27.56
CA LYS A 136 12.76 31.57 28.93
C LYS A 136 14.11 30.91 29.21
N GLY A 137 15.02 31.65 29.87
CA GLY A 137 16.41 31.22 30.05
C GLY A 137 17.10 30.96 28.72
N LYS A 138 17.72 29.79 28.51
CA LYS A 138 18.36 29.40 27.24
C LYS A 138 17.38 28.78 26.21
N LYS A 139 16.07 29.06 26.31
CA LYS A 139 15.05 28.51 25.39
C LYS A 139 14.26 29.64 24.77
N VAL A 140 13.91 29.48 23.49
CA VAL A 140 13.00 30.37 22.75
C VAL A 140 11.83 29.57 22.18
N SER A 141 10.65 30.14 22.29
CA SER A 141 9.44 29.62 21.64
C SER A 141 8.95 30.64 20.61
N LEU A 142 8.66 30.17 19.41
CA LEU A 142 8.21 30.98 18.29
C LEU A 142 6.72 30.80 18.06
N ASN A 143 6.01 31.87 17.81
CA ASN A 143 4.64 31.86 17.31
C ASN A 143 4.57 32.69 16.03
N TYR A 144 4.27 32.05 14.91
CA TYR A 144 3.96 32.69 13.64
C TYR A 144 2.48 33.02 13.61
N LEU A 145 2.15 34.28 13.88
CA LEU A 145 0.76 34.77 13.89
C LEU A 145 0.37 35.16 12.46
N LEU A 146 -0.49 34.36 11.85
CA LEU A 146 -1.05 34.61 10.53
C LEU A 146 -2.15 35.67 10.62
N GLN A 147 -2.02 36.71 9.82
CA GLN A 147 -3.00 37.77 9.64
C GLN A 147 -3.45 37.76 8.18
N PRO A 148 -4.38 36.84 7.79
CA PRO A 148 -4.71 36.62 6.38
C PRO A 148 -5.39 37.82 5.74
N GLY A 149 -6.16 38.58 6.50
CA GLY A 149 -7.04 39.62 5.94
C GLY A 149 -8.21 38.99 5.17
N GLU A 150 -8.82 39.77 4.31
CA GLU A 150 -9.92 39.30 3.48
C GLU A 150 -9.44 38.59 2.22
N ARG A 151 -10.24 37.62 1.78
CA ARG A 151 -9.97 36.79 0.60
C ARG A 151 -10.40 37.52 -0.67
N TYR A 152 -9.63 37.37 -1.72
CA TYR A 152 -9.93 37.93 -3.02
C TYR A 152 -10.65 36.93 -3.92
N TYR A 153 -11.59 37.43 -4.75
CA TYR A 153 -12.40 36.65 -5.67
C TYR A 153 -12.22 37.15 -7.11
N VAL A 154 -12.30 36.23 -8.04
CA VAL A 154 -12.21 36.54 -9.46
C VAL A 154 -13.56 37.04 -9.95
N ARG A 155 -13.64 38.30 -10.36
CA ARG A 155 -14.87 38.92 -10.88
C ARG A 155 -15.07 38.59 -12.35
N ASN A 156 -14.10 38.95 -13.18
CA ASN A 156 -14.12 38.74 -14.63
C ASN A 156 -12.89 37.99 -15.08
N ILE A 157 -13.04 37.21 -16.16
CA ILE A 157 -11.93 36.48 -16.76
C ILE A 157 -11.93 36.74 -18.26
N LYS A 158 -10.85 37.32 -18.76
CA LYS A 158 -10.61 37.60 -20.17
C LYS A 158 -9.52 36.69 -20.70
N TYR A 159 -9.72 36.11 -21.88
CA TYR A 159 -8.71 35.37 -22.59
C TYR A 159 -8.23 36.18 -23.78
N GLU A 160 -7.00 36.63 -23.76
CA GLU A 160 -6.32 37.33 -24.86
C GLU A 160 -5.35 36.37 -25.53
N ILE A 161 -5.79 35.75 -26.61
CA ILE A 161 -5.00 34.81 -27.38
C ILE A 161 -4.45 35.53 -28.59
N GLN A 162 -3.16 35.84 -28.59
CA GLN A 162 -2.50 36.57 -29.70
C GLN A 162 -2.36 35.73 -30.95
N ASP A 163 -2.34 34.39 -30.81
CA ASP A 163 -2.30 33.47 -31.94
C ASP A 163 -3.71 33.19 -32.47
N SER A 164 -3.99 33.67 -33.67
CA SER A 164 -5.30 33.58 -34.30
C SER A 164 -5.73 32.16 -34.63
N LEU A 165 -4.81 31.20 -34.79
CA LEU A 165 -5.11 29.78 -35.01
C LEU A 165 -5.50 29.10 -33.70
N ILE A 166 -4.78 29.39 -32.62
CA ILE A 166 -5.09 28.86 -31.28
C ILE A 166 -6.40 29.45 -30.74
N ALA A 167 -6.69 30.71 -31.03
CA ALA A 167 -7.96 31.37 -30.66
C ALA A 167 -9.22 30.68 -31.21
N LYS A 168 -9.10 29.91 -32.27
CA LYS A 168 -10.21 29.16 -32.87
C LYS A 168 -10.42 27.76 -32.28
N ILE A 169 -9.61 27.31 -31.36
CA ILE A 169 -9.69 25.96 -30.75
C ILE A 169 -10.80 25.94 -29.69
N PRO A 170 -11.92 25.19 -29.89
CA PRO A 170 -13.07 25.23 -28.99
C PRO A 170 -12.72 24.81 -27.58
N GLN A 171 -11.87 23.80 -27.39
CA GLN A 171 -11.48 23.27 -26.07
C GLN A 171 -10.76 24.31 -25.18
N ILE A 172 -10.19 25.36 -25.77
CA ILE A 172 -9.54 26.46 -25.05
C ILE A 172 -10.56 27.59 -24.79
N THR A 173 -11.43 27.87 -25.77
CA THR A 173 -12.33 29.01 -25.73
C THR A 173 -13.70 28.69 -25.13
N ASP A 174 -14.07 27.41 -25.02
CA ASP A 174 -15.32 26.98 -24.41
C ASP A 174 -15.33 27.15 -22.90
N ASN A 175 -16.31 27.93 -22.40
CA ASN A 175 -16.45 28.19 -20.96
C ASN A 175 -16.70 26.92 -20.12
N GLY A 176 -17.33 25.88 -20.68
CA GLY A 176 -17.63 24.63 -19.98
C GLY A 176 -16.40 23.77 -19.65
N GLN A 177 -15.27 23.99 -20.33
CA GLN A 177 -14.04 23.21 -20.12
C GLN A 177 -12.96 23.97 -19.32
N ARG A 178 -13.17 25.25 -19.04
CA ARG A 178 -12.21 26.08 -18.28
C ARG A 178 -12.20 25.72 -16.81
N LEU A 179 -11.03 25.76 -16.19
CA LEU A 179 -10.88 25.60 -14.74
C LEU A 179 -11.13 26.90 -13.99
N LEU A 180 -11.07 28.05 -14.69
CA LEU A 180 -11.32 29.36 -14.12
C LEU A 180 -12.74 29.81 -14.45
N TYR A 181 -13.46 30.31 -13.44
CA TYR A 181 -14.83 30.79 -13.56
C TYR A 181 -15.08 32.03 -12.66
N PRO A 182 -16.02 32.89 -13.02
CA PRO A 182 -16.35 34.05 -12.19
C PRO A 182 -16.81 33.66 -10.78
N ASN A 183 -16.51 34.51 -9.80
CA ASN A 183 -16.77 34.30 -8.36
C ASN A 183 -15.97 33.17 -7.70
N MET A 184 -14.99 32.55 -8.40
CA MET A 184 -14.06 31.64 -7.76
C MET A 184 -13.08 32.39 -6.84
N ILE A 185 -12.55 31.69 -5.86
CA ILE A 185 -11.45 32.21 -5.03
C ILE A 185 -10.22 32.37 -5.91
N PHE A 186 -9.56 33.53 -5.81
CA PHE A 186 -8.26 33.75 -6.44
C PHE A 186 -7.24 32.78 -5.83
N ASN A 187 -6.64 31.93 -6.66
CA ASN A 187 -5.69 30.91 -6.21
C ASN A 187 -4.63 30.66 -7.29
N ALA A 188 -3.38 30.87 -6.93
CA ALA A 188 -2.25 30.70 -7.86
C ALA A 188 -2.17 29.26 -8.43
N LYS A 189 -2.55 28.25 -7.65
CA LYS A 189 -2.59 26.87 -8.11
C LYS A 189 -3.63 26.68 -9.23
N SER A 190 -4.82 27.24 -9.11
CA SER A 190 -5.85 27.18 -10.15
C SER A 190 -5.39 27.85 -11.45
N LEU A 191 -4.63 28.93 -11.34
CA LEU A 191 -4.03 29.59 -12.51
C LEU A 191 -2.98 28.70 -13.19
N ASP A 192 -2.10 28.06 -12.43
CA ASP A 192 -1.10 27.12 -12.99
C ASP A 192 -1.76 25.85 -13.56
N ASP A 193 -2.82 25.37 -12.94
CA ASP A 193 -3.58 24.22 -13.46
C ASP A 193 -4.29 24.55 -14.80
N GLU A 194 -4.80 25.77 -14.97
CA GLU A 194 -5.33 26.22 -16.27
C GLU A 194 -4.23 26.35 -17.33
N ARG A 195 -3.05 26.88 -16.96
CA ARG A 195 -1.88 26.88 -17.88
C ARG A 195 -1.53 25.48 -18.34
N LYS A 196 -1.50 24.50 -17.40
CA LYS A 196 -1.23 23.08 -17.70
C LYS A 196 -2.30 22.49 -18.59
N ARG A 197 -3.59 22.80 -18.33
CA ARG A 197 -4.71 22.33 -19.15
C ARG A 197 -4.56 22.78 -20.60
N ILE A 198 -4.37 24.08 -20.82
CA ILE A 198 -4.19 24.65 -22.16
C ILE A 198 -2.94 24.07 -22.83
N THR A 199 -1.83 23.98 -22.10
CA THR A 199 -0.59 23.39 -22.62
C THR A 199 -0.81 21.94 -23.05
N LYS A 200 -1.48 21.13 -22.21
CA LYS A 200 -1.82 19.73 -22.53
C LYS A 200 -2.66 19.63 -23.82
N ILE A 201 -3.69 20.47 -23.97
CA ILE A 201 -4.52 20.48 -25.16
C ILE A 201 -3.67 20.79 -26.40
N LEU A 202 -2.87 21.86 -26.36
CA LEU A 202 -2.08 22.29 -27.50
C LEU A 202 -1.01 21.28 -27.89
N THR A 203 -0.28 20.74 -26.92
CA THR A 203 0.75 19.75 -27.20
C THR A 203 0.18 18.41 -27.70
N ASN A 204 -1.09 18.10 -27.41
CA ASN A 204 -1.75 16.89 -27.92
C ASN A 204 -2.31 17.05 -29.35
N ILE A 205 -2.40 18.26 -29.85
CA ILE A 205 -2.94 18.53 -31.22
C ILE A 205 -1.87 19.06 -32.19
N GLY A 206 -0.59 18.88 -31.86
CA GLY A 206 0.51 19.12 -32.77
C GLY A 206 1.45 20.28 -32.43
N TYR A 207 1.18 21.08 -31.41
CA TYR A 207 2.03 22.24 -31.09
C TYR A 207 3.26 21.77 -30.24
N TYR A 208 4.22 21.10 -30.91
CA TYR A 208 5.40 20.47 -30.31
C TYR A 208 6.25 21.43 -29.47
N LYS A 209 6.43 22.66 -29.91
CA LYS A 209 7.27 23.69 -29.24
C LYS A 209 6.51 24.47 -28.17
N PHE A 210 5.22 24.24 -28.00
CA PHE A 210 4.42 24.98 -27.03
C PHE A 210 4.75 24.54 -25.60
N ASN A 211 4.90 25.51 -24.70
CA ASN A 211 5.05 25.25 -23.28
C ASN A 211 4.23 26.25 -22.45
N LYS A 212 4.09 26.01 -21.16
CA LYS A 212 3.28 26.86 -20.27
C LYS A 212 3.78 28.30 -20.11
N ASP A 213 5.03 28.60 -20.47
CA ASP A 213 5.63 29.93 -20.28
C ASP A 213 5.11 30.93 -21.33
N TYR A 214 4.47 30.47 -22.40
CA TYR A 214 3.73 31.32 -23.32
C TYR A 214 2.41 31.83 -22.73
N ILE A 215 1.97 31.31 -21.58
CA ILE A 215 0.73 31.73 -20.91
C ILE A 215 1.08 32.53 -19.66
N SER A 216 0.64 33.78 -19.60
CA SER A 216 0.79 34.68 -18.46
C SER A 216 -0.59 35.09 -17.96
N PHE A 217 -0.67 35.46 -16.67
CA PHE A 217 -1.84 36.08 -16.08
C PHE A 217 -1.52 37.51 -15.64
N PHE A 218 -2.41 38.42 -15.94
CA PHE A 218 -2.47 39.74 -15.34
C PHE A 218 -3.70 39.77 -14.43
N ALA A 219 -3.49 40.23 -13.20
CA ALA A 219 -4.51 40.31 -12.18
C ALA A 219 -4.66 41.76 -11.73
N ASP A 220 -5.71 42.41 -12.13
CA ASP A 220 -6.01 43.78 -11.78
C ASP A 220 -6.93 43.84 -10.57
N THR A 221 -6.43 44.39 -9.45
CA THR A 221 -7.23 44.62 -8.24
C THR A 221 -8.03 45.93 -8.34
N ILE A 222 -9.28 45.86 -7.87
CA ILE A 222 -10.19 47.02 -7.91
C ILE A 222 -10.07 47.76 -6.59
N ALA A 223 -9.82 49.04 -6.62
CA ALA A 223 -9.70 49.87 -5.43
C ALA A 223 -11.03 49.85 -4.64
N GLY A 224 -10.95 49.52 -3.33
CA GLY A 224 -12.11 49.44 -2.46
C GLY A 224 -12.97 48.16 -2.57
N SER A 225 -12.56 47.20 -3.40
CA SER A 225 -13.20 45.89 -3.53
C SER A 225 -12.16 44.75 -3.29
N LYS A 226 -12.63 43.55 -3.03
CA LYS A 226 -11.84 42.31 -3.01
C LYS A 226 -11.98 41.52 -4.30
N ASP A 227 -12.39 42.20 -5.35
CA ASP A 227 -12.54 41.61 -6.67
C ASP A 227 -11.28 41.81 -7.51
N ILE A 228 -11.00 40.80 -8.33
CA ILE A 228 -9.89 40.76 -9.27
C ILE A 228 -10.44 40.50 -10.68
N ASP A 229 -10.03 41.32 -11.61
CA ASP A 229 -10.20 41.04 -13.03
C ASP A 229 -8.96 40.31 -13.54
N LEU A 230 -9.14 39.10 -14.04
CA LEU A 230 -8.08 38.27 -14.59
C LEU A 230 -8.01 38.37 -16.11
N THR A 231 -6.84 38.62 -16.64
CA THR A 231 -6.56 38.50 -18.07
C THR A 231 -5.51 37.40 -18.29
N LEU A 232 -5.91 36.30 -18.91
CA LEU A 232 -4.99 35.29 -19.43
C LEU A 232 -4.49 35.76 -20.80
N VAL A 233 -3.17 35.90 -20.94
CA VAL A 233 -2.53 36.28 -22.20
C VAL A 233 -1.72 35.07 -22.71
N LEU A 234 -2.09 34.56 -23.89
CA LEU A 234 -1.33 33.57 -24.63
C LEU A 234 -0.53 34.30 -25.70
N ARG A 235 0.80 34.31 -25.55
CA ARG A 235 1.75 35.04 -26.41
C ARG A 235 2.06 34.25 -27.67
N LEU A 236 2.55 34.98 -28.70
CA LEU A 236 3.11 34.42 -29.90
C LEU A 236 4.40 33.64 -29.63
N TYR A 237 4.78 32.79 -30.57
CA TYR A 237 6.05 32.08 -30.55
C TYR A 237 7.20 33.05 -30.85
N HIS A 238 8.13 33.18 -29.89
CA HIS A 238 9.30 34.01 -30.05
C HIS A 238 10.45 33.22 -30.66
N THR A 239 10.85 33.59 -31.87
CA THR A 239 11.93 32.92 -32.59
C THR A 239 13.30 33.34 -32.05
N LYS A 240 14.34 32.54 -32.30
CA LYS A 240 15.73 32.89 -31.95
C LYS A 240 16.22 34.17 -32.62
N SER A 241 15.57 34.61 -33.68
CA SER A 241 15.86 35.87 -34.41
C SER A 241 15.05 37.06 -33.90
N ASN A 242 14.42 36.97 -32.72
CA ASN A 242 13.61 38.03 -32.09
C ASN A 242 12.40 38.48 -32.96
N VAL A 243 11.79 37.55 -33.69
CA VAL A 243 10.59 37.80 -34.46
C VAL A 243 9.45 36.97 -33.84
N ASP A 244 8.32 37.61 -33.61
CA ASP A 244 7.11 36.97 -33.15
C ASP A 244 6.35 36.34 -34.31
N THR A 245 6.05 35.05 -34.20
CA THR A 245 5.33 34.28 -35.23
C THR A 245 4.22 33.47 -34.59
N LEU A 246 3.29 32.97 -35.41
CA LEU A 246 2.28 32.01 -34.92
C LEU A 246 2.94 30.68 -34.53
N HIS A 247 2.35 30.01 -33.55
CA HIS A 247 2.78 28.66 -33.19
C HIS A 247 2.50 27.67 -34.29
N SER A 248 3.50 26.88 -34.68
CA SER A 248 3.38 25.86 -35.71
C SER A 248 2.94 24.53 -35.17
N ARG A 249 2.08 23.83 -35.95
CA ARG A 249 1.74 22.42 -35.68
C ARG A 249 2.69 21.51 -36.42
N TYR A 250 3.18 20.50 -35.80
CA TYR A 250 4.16 19.55 -36.33
C TYR A 250 3.48 18.20 -36.61
N LYS A 251 3.81 17.60 -37.75
CA LYS A 251 3.43 16.22 -38.12
C LYS A 251 4.63 15.30 -37.99
N ILE A 252 4.38 14.06 -37.66
CA ILE A 252 5.40 13.01 -37.65
C ILE A 252 5.65 12.59 -39.10
N HIS A 253 6.90 12.67 -39.58
CA HIS A 253 7.30 12.26 -40.90
C HIS A 253 7.67 10.78 -40.90
N ASP A 254 8.58 10.35 -40.04
CA ASP A 254 9.01 8.97 -39.94
C ASP A 254 9.24 8.55 -38.49
N VAL A 255 9.13 7.24 -38.21
CA VAL A 255 9.37 6.64 -36.87
C VAL A 255 10.33 5.49 -37.03
N VAL A 256 11.53 5.68 -36.46
CA VAL A 256 12.62 4.70 -36.57
C VAL A 256 12.91 4.08 -35.21
N PHE A 257 13.00 2.75 -35.16
CA PHE A 257 13.36 1.99 -33.96
C PHE A 257 14.79 1.51 -34.08
N LYS A 258 15.64 1.85 -33.08
CA LYS A 258 17.04 1.47 -33.02
C LYS A 258 17.41 0.92 -31.64
N SER A 259 18.47 0.12 -31.58
CA SER A 259 19.12 -0.23 -30.33
C SER A 259 19.81 1.01 -29.72
N ALA A 260 20.26 0.89 -28.48
CA ALA A 260 20.94 1.98 -27.75
C ALA A 260 22.19 2.54 -28.46
N ASP A 261 22.86 1.73 -29.27
CA ASP A 261 24.01 2.11 -30.10
C ASP A 261 23.62 3.01 -31.29
N GLY A 262 22.32 3.14 -31.59
CA GLY A 262 21.79 3.93 -32.69
C GLY A 262 22.01 3.33 -34.09
N VAL A 263 22.61 2.16 -34.18
CA VAL A 263 23.01 1.52 -35.46
C VAL A 263 22.33 0.16 -35.64
N SER A 264 22.34 -0.69 -34.61
CA SER A 264 21.79 -2.05 -34.69
C SER A 264 20.27 -2.08 -34.50
N ASP A 265 19.64 -3.11 -35.06
CA ASP A 265 18.22 -3.37 -34.86
C ASP A 265 17.93 -3.81 -33.41
N VAL A 266 16.73 -3.51 -32.94
CA VAL A 266 16.27 -3.96 -31.61
C VAL A 266 15.92 -5.45 -31.68
N ASP A 267 16.39 -6.24 -30.71
CA ASP A 267 16.08 -7.68 -30.63
C ASP A 267 14.63 -7.92 -30.16
N LEU A 268 13.67 -7.32 -30.88
CA LEU A 268 12.22 -7.48 -30.72
C LEU A 268 11.58 -7.57 -32.10
N ARG A 269 10.49 -8.34 -32.22
CA ARG A 269 9.72 -8.42 -33.45
C ARG A 269 9.17 -7.04 -33.84
N LYS A 270 9.26 -6.63 -35.11
CA LYS A 270 8.76 -5.36 -35.64
C LYS A 270 7.31 -5.08 -35.21
N ARG A 271 6.44 -6.10 -35.25
CA ARG A 271 5.04 -5.98 -34.80
C ARG A 271 4.91 -5.56 -33.32
N VAL A 272 5.84 -5.98 -32.45
CA VAL A 272 5.85 -5.60 -31.03
C VAL A 272 6.22 -4.13 -30.88
N LEU A 273 7.22 -3.67 -31.64
CA LEU A 273 7.62 -2.26 -31.64
C LEU A 273 6.46 -1.36 -32.07
N LEU A 274 5.84 -1.69 -33.22
CA LEU A 274 4.70 -0.92 -33.76
C LEU A 274 3.48 -0.95 -32.82
N ASN A 275 3.13 -2.09 -32.23
CA ASN A 275 1.96 -2.21 -31.33
C ASN A 275 2.12 -1.45 -30.00
N ASN A 276 3.35 -1.15 -29.61
CA ASN A 276 3.65 -0.42 -28.37
C ASN A 276 4.01 1.06 -28.61
N SER A 277 4.05 1.52 -29.85
CA SER A 277 4.14 2.92 -30.23
C SER A 277 2.77 3.49 -30.53
N PHE A 278 2.47 4.64 -29.96
CA PHE A 278 1.31 5.47 -30.33
C PHE A 278 1.69 6.58 -31.31
N ILE A 279 3.01 6.77 -31.52
CA ILE A 279 3.54 7.74 -32.47
C ILE A 279 3.51 7.08 -33.85
N GLU A 280 2.69 7.61 -34.76
CA GLU A 280 2.50 7.06 -36.09
C GLU A 280 2.87 8.09 -37.19
N PRO A 281 3.55 7.68 -38.28
CA PRO A 281 3.86 8.58 -39.39
C PRO A 281 2.60 9.19 -40.01
N GLY A 282 2.62 10.48 -40.33
CA GLY A 282 1.52 11.22 -40.92
C GLY A 282 0.57 11.86 -39.92
N GLU A 283 0.57 11.42 -38.67
CA GLU A 283 -0.22 12.01 -37.59
C GLU A 283 0.44 13.27 -37.02
N TYR A 284 -0.33 14.11 -36.34
CA TYR A 284 0.22 15.22 -35.59
C TYR A 284 0.92 14.76 -34.33
N TYR A 285 1.98 15.49 -33.94
CA TYR A 285 2.61 15.28 -32.65
C TYR A 285 1.59 15.35 -31.51
N SER A 286 1.70 14.43 -30.56
CA SER A 286 0.90 14.38 -29.34
C SER A 286 1.79 14.06 -28.16
N ALA A 287 1.76 14.90 -27.13
CA ALA A 287 2.51 14.66 -25.88
C ALA A 287 1.91 13.46 -25.11
N GLU A 288 0.62 13.18 -25.29
CA GLU A 288 -0.05 12.02 -24.69
C GLU A 288 0.42 10.72 -25.36
N ASP A 289 0.52 10.69 -26.69
CA ASP A 289 1.04 9.53 -27.43
C ASP A 289 2.51 9.26 -27.11
N LEU A 290 3.28 10.32 -26.93
CA LEU A 290 4.67 10.21 -26.45
C LEU A 290 4.74 9.58 -25.07
N ARG A 291 3.96 10.07 -24.10
CA ARG A 291 3.88 9.53 -22.74
C ARG A 291 3.44 8.07 -22.74
N ASP A 292 2.39 7.77 -23.52
CA ASP A 292 1.83 6.43 -23.60
C ASP A 292 2.79 5.45 -24.27
N THR A 293 3.55 5.92 -25.26
CA THR A 293 4.65 5.13 -25.86
C THR A 293 5.74 4.83 -24.84
N TYR A 294 6.20 5.81 -24.05
CA TYR A 294 7.13 5.57 -22.94
C TYR A 294 6.58 4.54 -21.94
N ASN A 295 5.33 4.70 -21.52
CA ASN A 295 4.67 3.80 -20.57
C ASN A 295 4.57 2.37 -21.11
N ARG A 296 4.29 2.20 -22.40
CA ARG A 296 4.20 0.89 -23.06
C ARG A 296 5.53 0.19 -23.14
N PHE A 297 6.56 0.86 -23.64
CA PHE A 297 7.91 0.26 -23.70
C PHE A 297 8.47 -0.01 -22.31
N GLY A 298 8.19 0.84 -21.32
CA GLY A 298 8.62 0.64 -19.93
C GLY A 298 8.03 -0.61 -19.24
N ARG A 299 6.92 -1.15 -19.75
CA ARG A 299 6.30 -2.40 -19.25
C ARG A 299 6.88 -3.67 -19.88
N LEU A 300 7.63 -3.54 -20.97
CA LEU A 300 8.22 -4.69 -21.65
C LEU A 300 9.42 -5.22 -20.84
N GLN A 301 9.36 -6.48 -20.42
CA GLN A 301 10.42 -7.12 -19.62
C GLN A 301 11.79 -7.12 -20.33
N ALA A 302 11.78 -7.18 -21.66
CA ALA A 302 12.98 -7.13 -22.48
C ALA A 302 13.60 -5.73 -22.57
N VAL A 303 12.84 -4.65 -22.31
CA VAL A 303 13.30 -3.27 -22.42
C VAL A 303 13.74 -2.77 -21.04
N ARG A 304 14.92 -2.15 -20.99
CA ARG A 304 15.48 -1.53 -19.78
C ARG A 304 15.27 -0.03 -19.75
N TYR A 305 15.59 0.62 -20.87
CA TYR A 305 15.44 2.06 -21.02
C TYR A 305 14.90 2.37 -22.41
N THR A 306 14.06 3.39 -22.48
CA THR A 306 13.53 3.95 -23.71
C THR A 306 13.96 5.41 -23.80
N ASN A 307 14.50 5.81 -24.94
CA ASN A 307 14.79 7.21 -25.25
C ASN A 307 14.09 7.55 -26.58
N ILE A 308 13.21 8.55 -26.55
CA ILE A 308 12.48 9.04 -27.71
C ILE A 308 12.92 10.46 -27.96
N SER A 309 13.45 10.72 -29.15
CA SER A 309 13.89 12.04 -29.57
C SER A 309 13.26 12.40 -30.90
N PHE A 310 13.00 13.70 -31.07
CA PHE A 310 12.45 14.24 -32.31
C PHE A 310 13.49 15.12 -32.97
N VAL A 311 13.64 14.98 -34.27
CA VAL A 311 14.50 15.80 -35.11
C VAL A 311 13.62 16.57 -36.09
N GLU A 312 13.73 17.90 -36.07
CA GLU A 312 12.99 18.78 -36.97
C GLU A 312 13.63 18.82 -38.36
N HIS A 313 12.81 18.73 -39.38
CA HIS A 313 13.24 19.01 -40.72
C HIS A 313 13.42 20.51 -40.93
N ALA A 314 14.52 20.89 -41.57
CA ALA A 314 14.73 22.28 -41.98
C ALA A 314 13.60 22.74 -42.90
N ASP A 315 13.08 23.93 -42.67
CA ASP A 315 12.07 24.60 -43.50
C ASP A 315 10.69 23.87 -43.63
N SER A 316 10.42 22.92 -42.70
CA SER A 316 9.12 22.24 -42.68
C SER A 316 8.64 21.98 -41.24
N ASN A 317 7.34 21.84 -41.05
CA ASN A 317 6.75 21.48 -39.77
C ASN A 317 6.64 19.93 -39.63
N LEU A 318 7.73 19.24 -39.95
CA LEU A 318 7.85 17.78 -39.88
C LEU A 318 8.85 17.37 -38.80
N LEU A 319 8.58 16.25 -38.10
CA LEU A 319 9.40 15.65 -37.10
C LEU A 319 9.75 14.20 -37.46
N ASP A 320 11.01 13.87 -37.49
CA ASP A 320 11.44 12.46 -37.46
C ASP A 320 11.57 12.00 -35.98
N CYS A 321 10.94 10.87 -35.68
CA CYS A 321 10.95 10.28 -34.36
C CYS A 321 11.96 9.13 -34.31
N ASP A 322 12.99 9.26 -33.49
CA ASP A 322 14.00 8.23 -33.23
C ASP A 322 13.76 7.60 -31.86
N ILE A 323 13.28 6.36 -31.85
CA ILE A 323 12.98 5.57 -30.67
C ILE A 323 14.14 4.61 -30.41
N ARG A 324 14.96 4.91 -29.40
CA ARG A 324 16.11 4.07 -29.02
C ARG A 324 15.76 3.23 -27.80
N LEU A 325 15.92 1.92 -27.93
CA LEU A 325 15.61 0.95 -26.90
C LEU A 325 16.88 0.26 -26.40
N THR A 326 17.14 0.36 -25.10
CA THR A 326 18.15 -0.46 -24.43
C THR A 326 17.49 -1.72 -23.92
N THR A 327 17.93 -2.89 -24.37
CA THR A 327 17.38 -4.17 -23.94
C THR A 327 18.07 -4.71 -22.69
N ASN A 328 17.33 -5.44 -21.88
CA ASN A 328 17.87 -6.23 -20.78
C ASN A 328 18.61 -7.46 -21.31
N LYS A 329 19.54 -7.99 -20.54
CA LYS A 329 20.05 -9.35 -20.79
C LYS A 329 18.87 -10.32 -20.77
N PRO A 330 18.69 -11.15 -21.82
CA PRO A 330 17.51 -12.02 -21.91
C PRO A 330 17.45 -13.05 -20.78
N HIS A 331 18.59 -13.57 -20.32
CA HIS A 331 18.67 -14.58 -19.28
C HIS A 331 19.11 -13.99 -17.95
N SER A 332 18.48 -14.43 -16.87
CA SER A 332 18.92 -14.16 -15.50
C SER A 332 18.71 -15.38 -14.62
N ILE A 333 19.59 -15.56 -13.66
CA ILE A 333 19.48 -16.54 -12.59
C ILE A 333 19.56 -15.76 -11.29
N SER A 334 18.64 -16.02 -10.36
CA SER A 334 18.65 -15.46 -9.02
C SER A 334 18.55 -16.56 -7.97
N PHE A 335 19.29 -16.41 -6.89
CA PHE A 335 19.24 -17.26 -5.72
C PHE A 335 18.81 -16.42 -4.53
N GLN A 336 17.77 -16.84 -3.80
CA GLN A 336 17.19 -16.12 -2.68
C GLN A 336 17.10 -17.04 -1.46
N PRO A 337 17.95 -16.87 -0.44
CA PRO A 337 17.78 -17.51 0.85
C PRO A 337 16.70 -16.77 1.65
N GLU A 338 15.87 -17.51 2.38
CA GLU A 338 14.75 -17.01 3.18
C GLU A 338 14.79 -17.63 4.57
N GLY A 339 14.49 -16.84 5.60
CA GLY A 339 14.08 -17.35 6.90
C GLY A 339 12.56 -17.44 6.95
N THR A 340 12.02 -18.57 7.36
CA THR A 340 10.57 -18.77 7.50
C THR A 340 10.15 -18.82 8.97
N ASN A 341 8.93 -18.36 9.24
CA ASN A 341 8.30 -18.50 10.55
C ASN A 341 6.80 -18.74 10.34
N THR A 342 6.40 -20.00 10.40
CA THR A 342 5.01 -20.41 10.22
C THR A 342 4.39 -20.71 11.58
N ALA A 343 3.50 -19.84 12.04
CA ALA A 343 2.78 -19.97 13.33
C ALA A 343 3.69 -20.11 14.58
N GLY A 344 4.95 -19.63 14.51
CA GLY A 344 5.93 -19.74 15.58
C GLY A 344 7.01 -20.81 15.34
N ASP A 345 6.85 -21.64 14.32
CA ASP A 345 7.88 -22.61 13.91
C ASP A 345 8.90 -21.91 13.00
N LEU A 346 10.14 -22.00 13.37
CA LEU A 346 11.26 -21.41 12.64
C LEU A 346 11.78 -22.36 11.58
N GLY A 347 12.06 -21.81 10.40
CA GLY A 347 12.58 -22.55 9.30
C GLY A 347 13.50 -21.74 8.41
N ILE A 348 14.05 -22.44 7.43
CA ILE A 348 14.84 -21.88 6.36
C ILE A 348 14.28 -22.34 5.03
N ALA A 349 14.34 -21.47 4.02
CA ALA A 349 14.01 -21.80 2.66
C ALA A 349 15.06 -21.21 1.70
N ALA A 350 15.10 -21.74 0.51
CA ALA A 350 15.88 -21.15 -0.58
C ALA A 350 15.13 -21.33 -1.88
N SER A 351 15.16 -20.30 -2.73
CA SER A 351 14.65 -20.37 -4.09
C SER A 351 15.73 -20.09 -5.12
N LEU A 352 15.69 -20.83 -6.21
CA LEU A 352 16.51 -20.66 -7.40
C LEU A 352 15.59 -20.38 -8.57
N THR A 353 15.68 -19.18 -9.14
CA THR A 353 14.84 -18.76 -10.26
C THR A 353 15.68 -18.54 -11.50
N TYR A 354 15.35 -19.22 -12.59
CA TYR A 354 15.81 -18.90 -13.93
C TYR A 354 14.71 -18.12 -14.65
N GLN A 355 15.09 -17.05 -15.34
CA GLN A 355 14.17 -16.23 -16.14
C GLN A 355 14.76 -15.91 -17.51
N ASN A 356 13.94 -16.08 -18.57
CA ASN A 356 14.19 -15.55 -19.90
C ASN A 356 13.13 -14.47 -20.22
N ARG A 357 13.56 -13.22 -20.43
CA ARG A 357 12.68 -12.04 -20.60
C ARG A 357 12.25 -11.77 -22.04
N ASN A 358 12.66 -12.60 -22.99
CA ASN A 358 12.38 -12.38 -24.41
C ASN A 358 12.34 -13.70 -25.20
N ILE A 359 11.67 -14.73 -24.66
CA ILE A 359 11.71 -16.09 -25.18
C ILE A 359 11.26 -16.21 -26.65
N PHE A 360 10.27 -15.41 -27.08
CA PHE A 360 9.73 -15.41 -28.43
C PHE A 360 9.98 -14.09 -29.17
N LYS A 361 10.95 -13.28 -28.76
CA LYS A 361 11.24 -11.94 -29.30
C LYS A 361 10.04 -10.97 -29.27
N GLY A 362 9.13 -11.18 -28.36
CA GLY A 362 7.96 -10.32 -28.13
C GLY A 362 7.90 -9.76 -26.72
N SER A 363 9.04 -9.84 -25.99
CA SER A 363 9.13 -9.53 -24.58
C SER A 363 8.26 -10.45 -23.70
N GLU A 364 7.95 -11.65 -24.20
CA GLU A 364 7.35 -12.68 -23.37
C GLU A 364 8.39 -13.18 -22.35
N SER A 365 8.04 -13.22 -21.08
CA SER A 365 8.91 -13.67 -20.01
C SER A 365 8.53 -15.06 -19.56
N PHE A 366 9.49 -15.97 -19.65
CA PHE A 366 9.38 -17.31 -19.11
C PHE A 366 10.26 -17.43 -17.86
N SER A 367 9.71 -17.97 -16.76
CA SER A 367 10.48 -18.25 -15.55
C SER A 367 10.20 -19.64 -15.02
N ILE A 368 11.23 -20.23 -14.44
CA ILE A 368 11.13 -21.45 -13.63
C ILE A 368 11.76 -21.14 -12.27
N GLU A 369 11.00 -21.39 -11.21
CA GLU A 369 11.43 -21.28 -9.84
C GLU A 369 11.42 -22.66 -9.16
N LEU A 370 12.53 -22.98 -8.51
CA LEU A 370 12.67 -24.14 -7.65
C LEU A 370 12.83 -23.63 -6.22
N ARG A 371 11.91 -23.96 -5.32
CA ARG A 371 11.96 -23.56 -3.92
C ARG A 371 11.96 -24.80 -3.04
N GLY A 372 12.86 -24.83 -2.05
CA GLY A 372 12.89 -25.80 -0.97
C GLY A 372 12.74 -25.08 0.37
N ALA A 373 11.95 -25.62 1.27
CA ALA A 373 11.79 -25.12 2.62
C ALA A 373 11.87 -26.26 3.63
N TYR A 374 12.44 -25.94 4.79
CA TYR A 374 12.55 -26.83 5.93
C TYR A 374 12.17 -26.07 7.20
N GLU A 375 11.22 -26.59 7.96
CA GLU A 375 10.76 -25.99 9.21
C GLU A 375 10.80 -26.99 10.37
N ALA A 376 11.30 -26.53 11.52
CA ALA A 376 11.30 -27.32 12.74
C ALA A 376 9.95 -27.13 13.44
N ILE A 377 9.06 -28.12 13.35
CA ILE A 377 7.72 -28.08 13.93
C ILE A 377 7.80 -28.33 15.45
N ARG A 378 7.29 -27.42 16.26
CA ARG A 378 7.03 -27.62 17.68
C ARG A 378 5.65 -28.25 17.85
N GLY A 379 5.66 -29.54 17.82
CA GLY A 379 4.76 -30.54 18.28
C GLY A 379 3.25 -30.37 18.27
N LEU A 380 2.60 -31.16 17.46
CA LEU A 380 1.41 -31.89 17.91
C LEU A 380 1.84 -32.94 18.96
N GLU A 381 1.12 -33.10 20.09
CA GLU A 381 1.41 -34.14 21.07
C GLU A 381 1.50 -35.52 20.37
N GLY A 382 2.63 -36.19 20.53
CA GLY A 382 2.92 -37.48 19.91
C GLY A 382 3.75 -37.44 18.61
N TYR A 383 4.09 -36.27 18.07
CA TYR A 383 4.92 -36.06 16.87
C TYR A 383 6.14 -35.17 17.14
N SER A 384 6.61 -35.10 18.40
CA SER A 384 7.83 -34.38 18.79
C SER A 384 9.04 -34.99 18.07
N ASN A 385 9.83 -34.15 17.40
CA ASN A 385 11.02 -34.41 16.60
C ASN A 385 10.78 -34.69 15.11
N SER A 386 9.71 -34.21 14.55
CA SER A 386 9.44 -34.33 13.12
C SER A 386 9.49 -32.98 12.43
N ASN A 387 10.02 -32.98 11.22
CA ASN A 387 10.28 -31.76 10.49
C ASN A 387 9.25 -31.64 9.35
N PHE A 388 9.00 -30.39 8.92
CA PHE A 388 8.23 -30.11 7.72
C PHE A 388 9.17 -29.81 6.58
N GLU A 389 8.97 -30.48 5.48
CA GLU A 389 9.71 -30.26 4.22
C GLU A 389 8.72 -29.86 3.12
N GLU A 390 9.07 -28.82 2.39
CA GLU A 390 8.29 -28.36 1.25
C GLU A 390 9.20 -28.14 0.03
N TYR A 391 8.77 -28.68 -1.11
CA TYR A 391 9.42 -28.47 -2.40
C TYR A 391 8.40 -27.93 -3.38
N ASN A 392 8.71 -26.81 -4.02
CA ASN A 392 7.86 -26.18 -5.01
C ASN A 392 8.60 -25.99 -6.33
N ILE A 393 7.95 -26.36 -7.41
CA ILE A 393 8.39 -26.06 -8.78
C ILE A 393 7.30 -25.23 -9.42
N GLU A 394 7.61 -23.99 -9.76
CA GLU A 394 6.71 -23.10 -10.45
C GLU A 394 7.28 -22.68 -11.81
N SER A 395 6.47 -22.80 -12.85
CA SER A 395 6.79 -22.29 -14.18
C SER A 395 5.76 -21.24 -14.56
N SER A 396 6.21 -20.04 -14.96
CA SER A 396 5.31 -19.00 -15.44
C SER A 396 5.72 -18.48 -16.82
N LEU A 397 4.71 -18.18 -17.64
CA LEU A 397 4.83 -17.55 -18.94
C LEU A 397 3.99 -16.30 -18.96
N LEU A 398 4.65 -15.14 -18.94
CA LEU A 398 4.04 -13.82 -18.94
C LEU A 398 4.08 -13.22 -20.35
N PHE A 399 2.91 -12.86 -20.86
CA PHE A 399 2.74 -12.12 -22.11
C PHE A 399 2.48 -10.65 -21.78
N PRO A 400 3.27 -9.69 -22.32
CA PRO A 400 3.07 -8.26 -22.09
C PRO A 400 1.90 -7.69 -22.91
N ARG A 401 0.87 -8.49 -23.12
CA ARG A 401 -0.33 -8.15 -23.89
C ARG A 401 -1.56 -8.89 -23.39
N PHE A 402 -2.71 -8.31 -23.60
CA PHE A 402 -3.99 -8.94 -23.26
C PHE A 402 -4.37 -10.01 -24.30
N ILE A 403 -4.21 -11.27 -23.97
CA ILE A 403 -4.58 -12.41 -24.81
C ILE A 403 -6.02 -12.80 -24.52
N ALA A 404 -6.97 -12.13 -25.17
CA ALA A 404 -8.40 -12.41 -25.08
C ALA A 404 -9.01 -12.33 -26.49
N PRO A 405 -9.03 -13.45 -27.23
CA PRO A 405 -9.42 -13.44 -28.65
C PRO A 405 -10.88 -13.02 -28.91
N PHE A 406 -11.73 -13.14 -27.91
CA PHE A 406 -13.15 -12.77 -27.95
C PHE A 406 -13.42 -11.28 -27.73
N LEU A 407 -12.38 -10.47 -27.42
CA LEU A 407 -12.49 -9.03 -27.23
C LEU A 407 -11.91 -8.27 -28.42
N SER A 408 -12.49 -7.10 -28.74
CA SER A 408 -12.02 -6.24 -29.83
C SER A 408 -10.57 -5.80 -29.64
N TYR A 409 -9.89 -5.49 -30.75
CA TYR A 409 -8.50 -5.04 -30.70
C TYR A 409 -8.36 -3.73 -29.91
N ASP A 410 -9.25 -2.76 -30.15
CA ASP A 410 -9.20 -1.44 -29.51
C ASP A 410 -9.42 -1.54 -27.99
N PHE A 411 -10.35 -2.40 -27.57
CA PHE A 411 -10.58 -2.65 -26.14
C PHE A 411 -9.34 -3.25 -25.48
N ARG A 412 -8.70 -4.25 -26.11
CA ARG A 412 -7.46 -4.86 -25.60
C ARG A 412 -6.31 -3.87 -25.52
N ARG A 413 -6.19 -2.99 -26.54
CA ARG A 413 -5.18 -1.93 -26.58
C ARG A 413 -5.41 -0.90 -25.46
N ARG A 414 -6.66 -0.52 -25.18
CA ARG A 414 -7.01 0.47 -24.16
C ARG A 414 -6.70 -0.02 -22.74
N ILE A 415 -7.14 -1.22 -22.37
CA ILE A 415 -6.95 -1.77 -21.02
C ILE A 415 -5.48 -2.07 -20.71
N ASN A 416 -4.70 -2.43 -21.72
CA ASN A 416 -3.27 -2.72 -21.57
C ASN A 416 -2.95 -3.77 -20.47
N ALA A 417 -3.75 -4.84 -20.42
CA ALA A 417 -3.54 -5.93 -19.49
C ALA A 417 -2.41 -6.86 -19.95
N THR A 418 -1.73 -7.45 -19.01
CA THR A 418 -0.82 -8.60 -19.22
C THR A 418 -1.58 -9.90 -19.04
N SER A 419 -1.13 -10.95 -19.72
CA SER A 419 -1.67 -12.31 -19.57
C SER A 419 -0.57 -13.22 -19.02
N GLU A 420 -0.87 -14.00 -18.01
CA GLU A 420 0.09 -14.89 -17.36
C GLU A 420 -0.49 -16.30 -17.26
N VAL A 421 0.29 -17.28 -17.66
CA VAL A 421 0.01 -18.71 -17.45
C VAL A 421 1.01 -19.23 -16.43
N VAL A 422 0.50 -19.85 -15.37
CA VAL A 422 1.32 -20.42 -14.29
C VAL A 422 1.02 -21.91 -14.17
N LEU A 423 2.06 -22.70 -14.06
CA LEU A 423 2.00 -24.12 -13.70
C LEU A 423 2.84 -24.32 -12.45
N MET A 424 2.28 -24.95 -11.42
CA MET A 424 2.95 -25.19 -10.16
C MET A 424 2.75 -26.63 -9.70
N TYR A 425 3.81 -27.23 -9.18
CA TYR A 425 3.75 -28.48 -8.47
C TYR A 425 4.41 -28.34 -7.12
N ASN A 426 3.62 -28.55 -6.07
CA ASN A 426 4.05 -28.39 -4.68
C ASN A 426 3.97 -29.75 -3.95
N LEU A 427 5.05 -30.10 -3.26
CA LEU A 427 5.19 -31.28 -2.44
C LEU A 427 5.38 -30.85 -0.99
N GLN A 428 4.48 -31.26 -0.13
CA GLN A 428 4.56 -31.04 1.31
C GLN A 428 4.65 -32.37 2.02
N ASN A 429 5.70 -32.55 2.80
CA ASN A 429 5.91 -33.72 3.64
C ASN A 429 5.84 -33.27 5.10
N ARG A 430 4.82 -33.69 5.78
CA ARG A 430 4.64 -33.53 7.22
C ARG A 430 4.65 -34.88 7.91
N PRO A 431 4.91 -34.95 9.20
CA PRO A 431 4.85 -36.21 9.96
C PRO A 431 3.46 -36.85 9.91
N GLU A 432 2.43 -36.03 9.78
CA GLU A 432 1.04 -36.46 9.80
C GLU A 432 0.56 -36.93 8.43
N TYR A 433 1.04 -36.28 7.33
CA TYR A 433 0.59 -36.54 5.97
C TYR A 433 1.58 -36.09 4.90
N TYR A 434 1.45 -36.66 3.72
CA TYR A 434 2.08 -36.17 2.50
C TYR A 434 1.00 -35.55 1.62
N ARG A 435 1.24 -34.32 1.17
CA ARG A 435 0.35 -33.57 0.31
C ARG A 435 1.04 -33.19 -0.98
N ARG A 436 0.31 -33.35 -2.08
CA ARG A 436 0.77 -33.00 -3.43
C ARG A 436 -0.28 -32.07 -4.03
N VAL A 437 0.16 -30.94 -4.56
CA VAL A 437 -0.72 -29.96 -5.19
C VAL A 437 -0.20 -29.66 -6.59
N LEU A 438 -1.02 -29.98 -7.60
CA LEU A 438 -0.78 -29.56 -8.97
C LEU A 438 -1.71 -28.40 -9.29
N SER A 439 -1.16 -27.26 -9.71
CA SER A 439 -1.93 -26.06 -10.03
C SER A 439 -1.63 -25.58 -11.44
N ALA A 440 -2.68 -25.12 -12.13
CA ALA A 440 -2.59 -24.44 -13.42
C ALA A 440 -3.48 -23.21 -13.40
N ALA A 441 -2.94 -22.04 -13.71
CA ALA A 441 -3.69 -20.79 -13.66
C ALA A 441 -3.49 -19.95 -14.90
N TRP A 442 -4.56 -19.27 -15.34
CA TRP A 442 -4.53 -18.23 -16.35
C TRP A 442 -5.03 -16.94 -15.74
N LYS A 443 -4.16 -15.91 -15.73
CA LYS A 443 -4.40 -14.65 -15.03
C LYS A 443 -4.28 -13.47 -15.98
N TYR A 444 -5.10 -12.45 -15.76
CA TYR A 444 -4.96 -11.13 -16.38
C TYR A 444 -4.67 -10.11 -15.31
N LYS A 445 -3.69 -9.20 -15.58
CA LYS A 445 -3.32 -8.12 -14.65
C LYS A 445 -3.20 -6.82 -15.42
N TRP A 446 -3.75 -5.73 -14.86
CA TRP A 446 -3.54 -4.38 -15.38
C TRP A 446 -3.55 -3.36 -14.25
N ASN A 447 -2.84 -2.27 -14.47
CA ASN A 447 -2.72 -1.17 -13.52
C ASN A 447 -3.14 0.12 -14.21
N ASP A 448 -3.90 0.95 -13.49
CA ASP A 448 -4.15 2.34 -13.82
C ASP A 448 -3.32 3.21 -12.88
N SER A 449 -2.22 3.76 -13.41
CA SER A 449 -1.28 4.57 -12.62
C SER A 449 -1.85 5.92 -12.23
N ASP A 450 -2.73 6.48 -13.06
CA ASP A 450 -3.31 7.81 -12.85
C ASP A 450 -4.32 7.78 -11.69
N HIS A 451 -5.01 6.65 -11.51
CA HIS A 451 -5.99 6.44 -10.44
C HIS A 451 -5.45 5.61 -9.26
N HIS A 452 -4.19 5.14 -9.31
CA HIS A 452 -3.59 4.27 -8.31
C HIS A 452 -4.28 2.91 -8.12
N ASP A 453 -4.94 2.42 -9.18
CA ASP A 453 -5.70 1.20 -9.21
C ASP A 453 -4.90 0.03 -9.80
N SER A 454 -5.08 -1.16 -9.26
CA SER A 454 -4.63 -2.39 -9.89
C SER A 454 -5.71 -3.46 -9.85
N TYR A 455 -5.81 -4.18 -10.95
CA TYR A 455 -6.84 -5.19 -11.17
C TYR A 455 -6.19 -6.51 -11.57
N GLN A 456 -6.76 -7.61 -11.09
CA GLN A 456 -6.39 -8.96 -11.52
C GLN A 456 -7.65 -9.79 -11.71
N ILE A 457 -7.72 -10.51 -12.83
CA ILE A 457 -8.71 -11.56 -13.07
C ILE A 457 -7.96 -12.88 -13.13
N ASP A 458 -8.31 -13.81 -12.26
CA ASP A 458 -7.94 -15.21 -12.37
C ASP A 458 -9.05 -15.89 -13.19
N LEU A 459 -8.86 -15.95 -14.53
CA LEU A 459 -9.87 -16.47 -15.45
C LEU A 459 -10.12 -17.96 -15.24
N LEU A 460 -9.06 -18.69 -14.95
CA LEU A 460 -9.08 -20.09 -14.62
C LEU A 460 -7.94 -20.36 -13.64
N ASP A 461 -8.26 -21.01 -12.53
CA ASP A 461 -7.25 -21.45 -11.57
C ASP A 461 -7.69 -22.85 -11.07
N LEU A 462 -6.96 -23.85 -11.53
CA LEU A 462 -7.18 -25.26 -11.24
C LEU A 462 -6.20 -25.70 -10.16
N ASN A 463 -6.70 -26.30 -9.11
CA ASN A 463 -5.88 -26.89 -8.05
C ASN A 463 -6.35 -28.32 -7.80
N TYR A 464 -5.47 -29.25 -8.07
CA TYR A 464 -5.63 -30.66 -7.81
C TYR A 464 -4.81 -31.01 -6.57
N VAL A 465 -5.50 -31.27 -5.47
CA VAL A 465 -4.90 -31.63 -4.18
C VAL A 465 -5.04 -33.13 -4.00
N PHE A 466 -3.93 -33.79 -3.73
CA PHE A 466 -3.83 -35.24 -3.55
C PHE A 466 -3.03 -35.59 -2.30
N MET A 467 -3.57 -36.49 -1.47
CA MET A 467 -2.98 -36.96 -0.22
C MET A 467 -2.54 -38.43 -0.36
N PRO A 468 -1.29 -38.68 -0.87
CA PRO A 468 -0.82 -40.04 -1.12
C PRO A 468 -0.63 -40.88 0.15
N TRP A 469 -0.43 -40.21 1.28
CA TRP A 469 -0.20 -40.89 2.54
C TRP A 469 -0.66 -40.02 3.72
N ILE A 470 -1.31 -40.68 4.68
CA ILE A 470 -1.70 -40.14 5.98
C ILE A 470 -1.26 -41.12 7.05
N SER A 471 -0.64 -40.67 8.12
CA SER A 471 -0.18 -41.47 9.24
C SER A 471 -1.31 -42.28 9.85
N ASN A 472 -1.10 -43.57 10.12
CA ASN A 472 -2.10 -44.44 10.75
C ASN A 472 -2.51 -43.90 12.13
N LYS A 473 -1.55 -43.43 12.92
CA LYS A 473 -1.80 -42.82 14.22
C LYS A 473 -2.67 -41.57 14.08
N PHE A 474 -2.37 -40.70 13.11
CA PHE A 474 -3.17 -39.51 12.87
C PHE A 474 -4.58 -39.86 12.39
N ARG A 475 -4.69 -40.90 11.58
CA ARG A 475 -5.97 -41.40 11.10
C ARG A 475 -6.84 -41.94 12.26
N GLU A 476 -6.25 -42.77 13.14
CA GLU A 476 -6.94 -43.33 14.30
C GLU A 476 -7.33 -42.25 15.31
N ASP A 477 -6.41 -41.32 15.64
CA ASP A 477 -6.63 -40.28 16.64
C ASP A 477 -7.63 -39.20 16.19
N TYR A 478 -7.70 -38.91 14.89
CA TYR A 478 -8.39 -37.70 14.38
C TYR A 478 -9.41 -37.95 13.26
N LEU A 479 -9.30 -39.05 12.48
CA LEU A 479 -10.15 -39.27 11.29
C LEU A 479 -11.12 -40.45 11.40
N GLU A 480 -10.84 -41.46 12.20
CA GLU A 480 -11.64 -42.69 12.30
C GLU A 480 -12.61 -42.73 13.48
N ASP A 481 -12.56 -41.74 14.38
CA ASP A 481 -13.55 -41.65 15.47
C ASP A 481 -14.94 -41.38 14.87
N ASN A 482 -15.86 -42.36 15.06
CA ASN A 482 -17.21 -42.37 14.48
C ASN A 482 -18.16 -41.30 15.05
N THR A 483 -17.66 -40.38 15.83
CA THR A 483 -18.42 -39.22 16.29
C THR A 483 -18.35 -38.13 15.24
N ASN A 484 -19.46 -37.46 14.97
CA ASN A 484 -19.62 -36.34 14.01
C ASN A 484 -18.60 -35.18 14.22
N ARG A 485 -17.85 -35.20 15.33
CA ARG A 485 -16.85 -34.20 15.73
C ARG A 485 -15.71 -34.01 14.75
N ASN A 486 -15.50 -34.95 13.83
CA ASN A 486 -14.33 -34.89 12.92
C ASN A 486 -14.68 -34.61 11.45
N ALA A 487 -15.93 -34.21 11.15
CA ALA A 487 -16.37 -33.97 9.77
C ALA A 487 -15.56 -32.88 9.07
N ILE A 488 -15.26 -31.77 9.78
CA ILE A 488 -14.41 -30.68 9.27
C ILE A 488 -12.99 -31.18 9.03
N LEU A 489 -12.47 -31.98 9.95
CA LEU A 489 -11.13 -32.52 9.89
C LEU A 489 -10.97 -33.49 8.74
N ARG A 490 -11.90 -34.44 8.60
CA ARG A 490 -11.90 -35.44 7.51
C ARG A 490 -11.85 -34.73 6.14
N TYR A 491 -12.70 -33.74 5.94
CA TYR A 491 -12.76 -33.01 4.68
C TYR A 491 -11.43 -32.29 4.34
N ASN A 492 -10.63 -31.92 5.34
CA ASN A 492 -9.35 -31.24 5.14
C ASN A 492 -8.22 -32.16 4.66
N TYR A 493 -8.38 -33.49 4.86
CA TYR A 493 -7.41 -34.51 4.50
C TYR A 493 -7.89 -35.43 3.37
N GLU A 494 -8.92 -35.04 2.65
CA GLU A 494 -9.37 -35.71 1.44
C GLU A 494 -8.76 -35.10 0.18
N ASP A 495 -8.70 -35.90 -0.88
CA ASP A 495 -8.36 -35.42 -2.20
C ASP A 495 -9.43 -34.43 -2.67
N LEU A 496 -8.99 -33.31 -3.24
CA LEU A 496 -9.89 -32.22 -3.58
C LEU A 496 -9.49 -31.57 -4.91
N PHE A 497 -10.49 -31.33 -5.75
CA PHE A 497 -10.34 -30.55 -6.97
C PHE A 497 -11.02 -29.19 -6.83
N ILE A 498 -10.25 -28.10 -7.04
CA ILE A 498 -10.76 -26.73 -6.96
C ILE A 498 -10.57 -26.09 -8.32
N MET A 499 -11.65 -25.73 -8.98
CA MET A 499 -11.68 -24.94 -10.19
C MET A 499 -12.32 -23.58 -9.88
N LYS A 500 -11.50 -22.53 -9.78
CA LYS A 500 -11.96 -21.22 -9.37
C LYS A 500 -11.81 -20.16 -10.45
N PHE A 501 -12.68 -19.18 -10.38
CA PHE A 501 -12.61 -17.86 -11.03
C PHE A 501 -12.45 -16.81 -9.94
N GLY A 502 -11.61 -15.80 -10.15
CA GLY A 502 -11.35 -14.74 -9.18
C GLY A 502 -11.24 -13.37 -9.80
N PHE A 503 -11.63 -12.36 -9.02
CA PHE A 503 -11.41 -10.95 -9.33
C PHE A 503 -10.80 -10.27 -8.12
N ARG A 504 -9.70 -9.53 -8.33
CA ARG A 504 -9.00 -8.78 -7.29
C ARG A 504 -8.83 -7.32 -7.72
N TYR A 505 -9.18 -6.43 -6.81
CA TYR A 505 -9.02 -5.00 -6.93
C TYR A 505 -8.14 -4.48 -5.79
N ASN A 506 -7.14 -3.65 -6.11
CA ASN A 506 -6.35 -2.94 -5.12
C ASN A 506 -6.25 -1.47 -5.52
N TYR A 507 -6.52 -0.61 -4.55
CA TYR A 507 -6.31 0.82 -4.63
C TYR A 507 -5.34 1.25 -3.55
N ASN A 508 -4.34 2.09 -3.87
CA ASN A 508 -3.41 2.63 -2.88
C ASN A 508 -2.82 3.97 -3.33
N ASN A 509 -3.21 5.04 -2.66
CA ASN A 509 -2.69 6.39 -2.90
C ASN A 509 -1.74 6.88 -1.78
N GLY A 510 -1.20 5.99 -0.94
CA GLY A 510 -0.34 6.32 0.19
C GLY A 510 -1.07 6.75 1.47
N ASN A 511 -2.24 7.38 1.37
CA ASN A 511 -3.07 7.78 2.52
C ASN A 511 -4.26 6.85 2.76
N LYS A 512 -4.65 6.10 1.75
CA LYS A 512 -5.78 5.18 1.77
C LYS A 512 -5.45 3.97 0.91
N ALA A 513 -5.71 2.78 1.44
CA ALA A 513 -5.62 1.53 0.69
C ALA A 513 -6.95 0.77 0.78
N ILE A 514 -7.38 0.19 -0.34
CA ILE A 514 -8.53 -0.71 -0.41
C ILE A 514 -8.06 -1.97 -1.14
N LYS A 515 -8.35 -3.14 -0.58
CA LYS A 515 -8.17 -4.41 -1.26
C LYS A 515 -9.52 -5.11 -1.25
N ALA A 516 -9.99 -5.52 -2.41
CA ALA A 516 -11.20 -6.33 -2.55
C ALA A 516 -10.88 -7.57 -3.38
N ASN A 517 -11.35 -8.71 -2.94
CA ASN A 517 -11.17 -9.98 -3.63
C ASN A 517 -12.50 -10.72 -3.63
N ILE A 518 -12.89 -11.23 -4.79
CA ILE A 518 -14.06 -12.09 -4.94
C ILE A 518 -13.60 -13.33 -5.70
N GLU A 519 -13.86 -14.49 -5.16
CA GLU A 519 -13.60 -15.75 -5.85
C GLU A 519 -14.82 -16.68 -5.76
N THR A 520 -15.02 -17.45 -6.80
CA THR A 520 -16.04 -18.49 -6.86
C THR A 520 -15.45 -19.77 -7.45
N ALA A 521 -15.79 -20.90 -6.88
CA ALA A 521 -15.28 -22.19 -7.30
C ALA A 521 -16.39 -23.18 -7.65
N GLY A 522 -16.10 -24.08 -8.58
CA GLY A 522 -16.96 -25.22 -8.92
C GLY A 522 -18.21 -24.89 -9.73
N ASN A 523 -18.52 -23.63 -10.03
CA ASN A 523 -19.77 -23.28 -10.72
C ASN A 523 -19.87 -23.85 -12.13
N LEU A 524 -18.79 -23.78 -12.90
CA LEU A 524 -18.77 -24.37 -14.24
C LEU A 524 -18.95 -25.88 -14.19
N LEU A 525 -18.32 -26.55 -13.22
CA LEU A 525 -18.47 -28.00 -13.01
C LEU A 525 -19.86 -28.35 -12.53
N GLY A 526 -20.46 -27.52 -11.66
CA GLY A 526 -21.86 -27.67 -11.24
C GLY A 526 -22.87 -27.55 -12.39
N LEU A 527 -22.64 -26.61 -13.31
CA LEU A 527 -23.43 -26.49 -14.53
C LEU A 527 -23.26 -27.71 -15.45
N LEU A 528 -22.03 -28.16 -15.64
CA LEU A 528 -21.74 -29.35 -16.44
C LEU A 528 -22.32 -30.63 -15.85
N SER A 529 -22.33 -30.77 -14.52
CA SER A 529 -22.92 -31.94 -13.85
C SER A 529 -24.43 -32.03 -13.98
N ASN A 530 -25.11 -30.94 -14.36
CA ASN A 530 -26.55 -30.96 -14.67
C ASN A 530 -26.84 -31.46 -16.11
N VAL A 531 -25.84 -31.46 -16.99
CA VAL A 531 -25.98 -31.87 -18.39
C VAL A 531 -25.31 -33.22 -18.63
N ALA A 532 -24.22 -33.51 -17.93
CA ALA A 532 -23.49 -34.78 -18.02
C ALA A 532 -23.57 -35.53 -16.70
N GLU A 533 -23.75 -36.85 -16.75
CA GLU A 533 -23.77 -37.69 -15.55
C GLU A 533 -22.38 -37.81 -14.93
N PHE A 534 -22.19 -37.18 -13.77
CA PHE A 534 -20.97 -37.32 -12.97
C PHE A 534 -21.15 -38.49 -11.96
N LYS A 535 -20.08 -39.26 -11.77
CA LYS A 535 -20.06 -40.25 -10.68
C LYS A 535 -20.12 -39.50 -9.33
N LYS A 536 -20.86 -40.11 -8.38
CA LYS A 536 -20.98 -39.56 -7.02
C LYS A 536 -20.16 -40.40 -6.02
N ASN A 537 -19.73 -39.76 -4.93
CA ASN A 537 -19.17 -40.45 -3.78
C ASN A 537 -20.29 -40.89 -2.82
N GLU A 538 -19.90 -41.54 -1.71
CA GLU A 538 -20.85 -42.02 -0.67
C GLU A 538 -21.63 -40.87 0.00
N LEU A 539 -21.10 -39.67 -0.01
CA LEU A 539 -21.72 -38.44 0.51
C LEU A 539 -22.63 -37.73 -0.53
N GLY A 540 -22.81 -38.33 -1.71
CA GLY A 540 -23.63 -37.76 -2.78
C GLY A 540 -22.99 -36.65 -3.58
N GLN A 541 -21.69 -36.34 -3.37
CA GLN A 541 -20.97 -35.33 -4.08
C GLN A 541 -20.51 -35.82 -5.47
N ASN A 542 -20.65 -34.96 -6.48
CA ASN A 542 -20.19 -35.23 -7.83
C ASN A 542 -18.65 -35.23 -7.89
N LYS A 543 -18.10 -36.18 -8.64
CA LYS A 543 -16.65 -36.36 -8.82
C LYS A 543 -16.20 -36.00 -10.23
N LEU A 544 -15.08 -35.31 -10.35
CA LEU A 544 -14.30 -35.14 -11.58
C LEU A 544 -12.95 -35.83 -11.38
N PHE A 545 -12.47 -36.63 -12.36
CA PHE A 545 -11.23 -37.41 -12.22
C PHE A 545 -11.22 -38.31 -10.95
N ASN A 546 -12.38 -38.84 -10.56
CA ASN A 546 -12.59 -39.62 -9.38
C ASN A 546 -12.41 -38.89 -8.02
N ILE A 547 -12.34 -37.59 -8.03
CA ILE A 547 -12.18 -36.70 -6.85
C ILE A 547 -13.35 -35.74 -6.77
N ALA A 548 -13.83 -35.43 -5.56
CA ALA A 548 -14.87 -34.46 -5.33
C ALA A 548 -14.34 -33.04 -5.64
N TYR A 549 -15.18 -32.21 -6.30
CA TYR A 549 -14.81 -30.82 -6.52
C TYR A 549 -15.47 -29.90 -5.50
N ALA A 550 -14.70 -28.86 -5.10
CA ALA A 550 -15.20 -27.82 -4.19
C ALA A 550 -16.11 -26.84 -4.92
N GLN A 551 -17.21 -26.44 -4.25
CA GLN A 551 -18.13 -25.43 -4.75
C GLN A 551 -18.42 -24.40 -3.64
N TYR A 552 -17.95 -23.14 -3.83
CA TYR A 552 -18.11 -22.06 -2.85
C TYR A 552 -18.02 -20.69 -3.52
N VAL A 553 -18.44 -19.68 -2.78
CA VAL A 553 -18.16 -18.26 -3.05
C VAL A 553 -17.43 -17.66 -1.87
N LYS A 554 -16.46 -16.78 -2.14
CA LYS A 554 -15.67 -16.07 -1.12
C LYS A 554 -15.49 -14.62 -1.54
N ALA A 555 -15.69 -13.71 -0.59
CA ALA A 555 -15.47 -12.27 -0.77
C ALA A 555 -14.72 -11.70 0.43
N ASP A 556 -13.67 -10.94 0.14
CA ASP A 556 -12.84 -10.26 1.13
C ASP A 556 -12.73 -8.77 0.79
N VAL A 557 -12.83 -7.91 1.78
CA VAL A 557 -12.59 -6.46 1.64
C VAL A 557 -11.73 -5.99 2.81
N ASP A 558 -10.59 -5.36 2.50
CA ASP A 558 -9.72 -4.71 3.46
C ASP A 558 -9.65 -3.21 3.16
N TYR A 559 -9.86 -2.40 4.16
CA TYR A 559 -9.76 -0.95 4.10
C TYR A 559 -8.74 -0.45 5.10
N THR A 560 -7.77 0.35 4.64
CA THR A 560 -6.78 0.99 5.51
C THR A 560 -6.76 2.48 5.25
N LYS A 561 -6.77 3.30 6.32
CA LYS A 561 -6.66 4.75 6.25
C LYS A 561 -5.54 5.23 7.15
N TYR A 562 -4.67 6.08 6.59
CA TYR A 562 -3.57 6.73 7.30
C TYR A 562 -3.93 8.19 7.58
N PHE A 563 -3.89 8.58 8.84
CA PHE A 563 -4.08 9.96 9.31
C PHE A 563 -2.73 10.48 9.79
N ASN A 564 -2.02 11.18 8.93
CA ASN A 564 -0.73 11.77 9.26
C ASN A 564 -0.97 13.01 10.13
N ILE A 565 -0.60 12.95 11.42
CA ILE A 565 -0.71 14.06 12.36
C ILE A 565 0.43 15.04 12.07
N ASP A 566 1.64 14.49 11.92
CA ASP A 566 2.85 15.21 11.54
C ASP A 566 3.83 14.25 10.82
N THR A 567 5.04 14.71 10.53
CA THR A 567 6.06 13.93 9.81
C THR A 567 6.55 12.69 10.56
N ARG A 568 6.20 12.52 11.83
CA ARG A 568 6.64 11.42 12.70
C ARG A 568 5.51 10.61 13.32
N ASN A 569 4.30 11.18 13.35
CA ASN A 569 3.16 10.62 14.05
C ASN A 569 2.02 10.34 13.08
N THR A 570 1.55 9.12 13.06
CA THR A 570 0.48 8.66 12.18
C THR A 570 -0.50 7.80 12.96
N ILE A 571 -1.79 8.05 12.80
CA ILE A 571 -2.85 7.11 13.22
C ILE A 571 -3.23 6.28 12.02
N VAL A 572 -3.28 4.97 12.18
CA VAL A 572 -3.70 4.02 11.15
C VAL A 572 -4.95 3.31 11.62
N PHE A 573 -5.99 3.39 10.81
CA PHE A 573 -7.20 2.60 10.96
C PHE A 573 -7.25 1.53 9.87
N HIS A 574 -7.51 0.30 10.27
CA HIS A 574 -7.74 -0.84 9.37
C HIS A 574 -9.05 -1.53 9.72
N ALA A 575 -9.79 -1.94 8.69
CA ALA A 575 -10.98 -2.78 8.83
C ALA A 575 -10.97 -3.83 7.72
N GLY A 576 -11.08 -5.09 8.09
CA GLY A 576 -11.14 -6.24 7.18
C GLY A 576 -12.39 -7.07 7.42
N LEU A 577 -13.13 -7.37 6.36
CA LEU A 577 -14.28 -8.26 6.36
C LEU A 577 -14.08 -9.35 5.31
N GLY A 578 -14.22 -10.60 5.72
CA GLY A 578 -14.20 -11.73 4.82
C GLY A 578 -15.42 -12.64 5.05
N ILE A 579 -16.01 -13.11 3.97
CA ILE A 579 -17.16 -14.05 4.00
C ILE A 579 -16.92 -15.12 2.94
N ALA A 580 -17.09 -16.38 3.33
CA ALA A 580 -17.01 -17.52 2.43
C ALA A 580 -18.18 -18.47 2.70
N TYR A 581 -18.83 -18.93 1.65
CA TYR A 581 -20.01 -19.78 1.77
C TYR A 581 -19.92 -21.00 0.85
N PRO A 582 -19.91 -22.22 1.39
CA PRO A 582 -19.98 -23.46 0.60
C PRO A 582 -21.42 -23.74 0.18
N TYR A 583 -21.61 -24.20 -1.05
CA TYR A 583 -22.94 -24.60 -1.58
C TYR A 583 -22.81 -25.72 -2.62
N GLY A 584 -23.96 -26.20 -3.10
CA GLY A 584 -23.99 -27.21 -4.17
C GLY A 584 -23.26 -28.49 -3.79
N ASN A 585 -22.12 -28.74 -4.44
CA ASN A 585 -21.31 -29.94 -4.24
C ASN A 585 -20.51 -29.95 -2.93
N SER A 586 -20.42 -28.80 -2.22
CA SER A 586 -19.68 -28.69 -0.96
C SER A 586 -20.58 -28.34 0.20
N THR A 587 -20.49 -29.12 1.30
CA THR A 587 -21.14 -28.83 2.58
C THR A 587 -20.24 -28.01 3.51
N ILE A 588 -18.92 -28.13 3.36
CA ILE A 588 -17.89 -27.51 4.18
C ILE A 588 -16.89 -26.82 3.24
N LEU A 589 -16.32 -25.69 3.68
CA LEU A 589 -15.26 -25.01 2.95
C LEU A 589 -13.94 -25.78 3.02
N PRO A 590 -13.14 -25.84 1.93
CA PRO A 590 -11.76 -26.30 2.02
C PRO A 590 -11.00 -25.54 3.08
N PHE A 591 -10.16 -26.21 3.84
CA PHE A 591 -9.42 -25.63 4.97
C PHE A 591 -8.64 -24.36 4.59
N GLU A 592 -8.04 -24.35 3.42
CA GLU A 592 -7.29 -23.22 2.88
C GLU A 592 -8.14 -21.98 2.57
N LYS A 593 -9.44 -22.15 2.50
CA LYS A 593 -10.41 -21.10 2.21
C LYS A 593 -11.11 -20.57 3.45
N ARG A 594 -10.96 -21.27 4.58
CA ARG A 594 -11.50 -20.85 5.87
C ARG A 594 -10.67 -19.71 6.46
N TYR A 595 -11.30 -18.94 7.33
CA TYR A 595 -10.66 -17.84 8.04
C TYR A 595 -10.11 -18.25 9.39
N PHE A 596 -9.04 -17.56 9.79
CA PHE A 596 -8.43 -17.68 11.09
C PHE A 596 -8.30 -16.29 11.71
N SER A 597 -8.29 -16.19 13.04
CA SER A 597 -8.05 -14.95 13.76
C SER A 597 -7.03 -15.14 14.88
N GLY A 598 -6.43 -14.00 15.32
CA GLY A 598 -5.30 -13.94 16.22
C GLY A 598 -3.97 -13.86 15.49
N GLY A 599 -2.94 -13.43 16.18
CA GLY A 599 -1.58 -13.24 15.67
C GLY A 599 -1.25 -11.81 15.29
N ALA A 600 -0.06 -11.61 14.78
CA ALA A 600 0.55 -10.30 14.54
C ALA A 600 -0.20 -9.39 13.54
N ASN A 601 -1.02 -9.94 12.65
CA ASN A 601 -1.73 -9.22 11.59
C ASN A 601 -3.27 -9.23 11.74
N SER A 602 -3.77 -9.57 12.91
CA SER A 602 -5.21 -9.64 13.22
C SER A 602 -5.43 -9.07 14.63
N VAL A 603 -5.97 -9.83 15.59
CA VAL A 603 -6.16 -9.40 16.97
C VAL A 603 -4.98 -9.85 17.82
N ARG A 604 -4.05 -8.92 18.10
CA ARG A 604 -2.74 -9.19 18.70
C ARG A 604 -2.77 -9.59 20.21
N GLY A 605 -3.93 -9.59 20.84
CA GLY A 605 -4.12 -10.18 22.18
C GLY A 605 -4.11 -11.72 22.18
N TRP A 606 -4.17 -12.36 21.01
CA TRP A 606 -4.22 -13.82 20.83
C TRP A 606 -3.05 -14.31 19.98
N SER A 607 -2.54 -15.50 20.31
CA SER A 607 -1.58 -16.19 19.45
C SER A 607 -2.22 -16.52 18.11
N VAL A 608 -1.38 -16.88 17.14
CA VAL A 608 -1.84 -17.22 15.78
C VAL A 608 -2.88 -18.35 15.84
N ARG A 609 -4.03 -18.17 15.17
CA ARG A 609 -5.12 -19.15 15.08
C ARG A 609 -5.71 -19.59 16.42
N SER A 610 -5.68 -18.74 17.45
CA SER A 610 -6.20 -19.10 18.78
C SER A 610 -7.46 -18.32 19.17
N LEU A 611 -8.07 -17.59 18.27
CA LEU A 611 -9.30 -16.83 18.52
C LEU A 611 -10.46 -17.37 17.70
N GLY A 612 -11.60 -17.59 18.37
CA GLY A 612 -12.88 -17.97 17.75
C GLY A 612 -12.97 -19.45 17.35
N PRO A 613 -13.98 -19.82 16.57
CA PRO A 613 -15.10 -19.00 16.12
C PRO A 613 -16.07 -18.60 17.24
N GLY A 614 -16.58 -17.37 17.18
CA GLY A 614 -17.54 -16.85 18.15
C GLY A 614 -17.08 -17.00 19.59
N ARG A 615 -17.84 -17.75 20.40
CA ARG A 615 -17.53 -18.06 21.81
C ARG A 615 -16.82 -19.42 22.00
N TYR A 616 -16.44 -20.10 20.94
CA TYR A 616 -15.77 -21.39 21.01
C TYR A 616 -14.43 -21.32 21.74
N LYS A 617 -14.18 -22.24 22.67
CA LYS A 617 -13.03 -22.23 23.56
C LYS A 617 -11.88 -23.16 23.15
N GLY A 618 -12.05 -23.89 22.07
CA GLY A 618 -11.19 -25.01 21.74
C GLY A 618 -11.70 -26.33 22.38
N THR A 619 -11.04 -27.42 22.06
CA THR A 619 -11.41 -28.76 22.58
C THR A 619 -10.88 -28.88 24.00
N ASP A 620 -11.77 -29.20 24.95
CA ASP A 620 -11.47 -29.32 26.39
C ASP A 620 -10.78 -28.08 27.02
N GLY A 621 -10.99 -26.89 26.38
CA GLY A 621 -10.39 -25.63 26.82
C GLY A 621 -8.95 -25.41 26.37
N ASN A 622 -8.38 -26.33 25.61
CA ASN A 622 -7.09 -26.19 24.94
C ASN A 622 -7.27 -25.57 23.54
N ILE A 623 -6.23 -24.94 23.03
CA ILE A 623 -6.22 -24.38 21.68
C ILE A 623 -6.29 -25.53 20.66
N ASP A 624 -7.35 -25.53 19.86
CA ASP A 624 -7.54 -26.48 18.77
C ASP A 624 -7.37 -25.73 17.43
N PHE A 625 -6.15 -25.72 16.94
CA PHE A 625 -5.79 -24.99 15.70
C PHE A 625 -6.60 -25.46 14.47
N ILE A 626 -7.19 -26.62 14.50
CA ILE A 626 -7.93 -27.20 13.37
C ILE A 626 -9.38 -26.72 13.40
N ASN A 627 -10.01 -26.76 14.57
CA ASN A 627 -11.40 -26.35 14.73
C ASN A 627 -11.55 -24.83 15.00
N GLN A 628 -10.45 -24.10 15.29
CA GLN A 628 -10.49 -22.65 15.42
C GLN A 628 -10.43 -21.97 14.04
N THR A 629 -11.39 -22.29 13.21
CA THR A 629 -11.58 -21.76 11.85
C THR A 629 -13.01 -21.29 11.65
N GLY A 630 -13.23 -20.31 10.76
CA GLY A 630 -14.55 -19.77 10.47
C GLY A 630 -14.80 -19.58 8.98
N ASP A 631 -16.06 -19.33 8.66
CA ASP A 631 -16.53 -19.01 7.32
C ASP A 631 -16.64 -17.48 7.10
N MET A 632 -16.63 -16.73 8.20
CA MET A 632 -16.67 -15.27 8.22
C MET A 632 -15.60 -14.74 9.16
N LYS A 633 -15.00 -13.58 8.83
CA LYS A 633 -14.00 -12.88 9.63
C LYS A 633 -14.28 -11.38 9.65
N LEU A 634 -14.10 -10.77 10.82
CA LEU A 634 -14.08 -9.32 10.99
C LEU A 634 -12.86 -8.96 11.80
N ASP A 635 -12.02 -8.07 11.28
CA ASP A 635 -10.89 -7.45 11.97
C ASP A 635 -11.03 -5.93 11.93
N MET A 636 -10.78 -5.27 13.05
CA MET A 636 -10.71 -3.82 13.18
C MET A 636 -9.48 -3.47 14.02
N ASN A 637 -8.61 -2.61 13.50
CA ASN A 637 -7.37 -2.24 14.15
C ASN A 637 -7.21 -0.73 14.15
N LEU A 638 -6.86 -0.18 15.28
CA LEU A 638 -6.49 1.22 15.43
C LEU A 638 -5.09 1.28 16.02
N GLU A 639 -4.16 1.87 15.30
CA GLU A 639 -2.75 1.92 15.71
C GLU A 639 -2.21 3.34 15.59
N TYR A 640 -1.70 3.87 16.69
CA TYR A 640 -0.90 5.08 16.72
C TYR A 640 0.56 4.72 16.56
N ARG A 641 1.21 5.24 15.53
CA ARG A 641 2.63 5.04 15.20
C ARG A 641 3.40 6.31 15.43
N THR A 642 4.57 6.21 16.07
CA THR A 642 5.44 7.35 16.32
C THR A 642 6.89 6.97 16.08
N ARG A 643 7.64 7.83 15.37
CA ARG A 643 9.09 7.66 15.23
C ARG A 643 9.77 8.01 16.55
N LEU A 644 10.39 7.02 17.16
CA LEU A 644 11.10 7.20 18.43
C LEU A 644 12.49 7.80 18.20
N MET A 645 13.36 7.06 17.50
CA MET A 645 14.71 7.52 17.20
C MET A 645 15.31 6.72 16.03
N GLY A 646 16.04 7.42 15.14
CA GLY A 646 16.72 6.77 14.02
C GLY A 646 15.78 5.86 13.21
N LYS A 647 16.07 4.56 13.20
CA LYS A 647 15.30 3.51 12.53
C LYS A 647 14.27 2.81 13.46
N LEU A 648 14.10 3.30 14.69
CA LEU A 648 13.20 2.73 15.68
C LEU A 648 11.90 3.52 15.75
N ASP A 649 10.79 2.85 15.48
CA ASP A 649 9.44 3.38 15.67
C ASP A 649 8.72 2.63 16.81
N GLY A 650 7.85 3.34 17.52
CA GLY A 650 6.95 2.80 18.53
C GLY A 650 5.51 2.80 18.01
N ALA A 651 4.71 1.89 18.56
CA ALA A 651 3.29 1.89 18.31
C ALA A 651 2.50 1.56 19.58
N VAL A 652 1.28 2.10 19.63
CA VAL A 652 0.25 1.70 20.60
C VAL A 652 -0.97 1.30 19.78
N PHE A 653 -1.60 0.19 20.13
CA PHE A 653 -2.70 -0.33 19.32
C PHE A 653 -3.85 -0.85 20.16
N VAL A 654 -5.02 -0.84 19.53
CA VAL A 654 -6.23 -1.52 19.96
C VAL A 654 -6.77 -2.29 18.76
N ASP A 655 -6.99 -3.58 18.95
CA ASP A 655 -7.51 -4.50 17.95
C ASP A 655 -8.83 -5.07 18.42
N ALA A 656 -9.80 -5.20 17.51
CA ALA A 656 -11.07 -5.86 17.76
C ALA A 656 -11.41 -6.78 16.60
N GLY A 657 -11.97 -7.95 16.87
CA GLY A 657 -12.38 -8.86 15.80
C GLY A 657 -12.74 -10.24 16.30
N ASN A 658 -13.18 -11.05 15.38
CA ASN A 658 -13.42 -12.50 15.58
C ASN A 658 -13.62 -13.18 14.22
N ILE A 659 -13.77 -14.49 14.25
CA ILE A 659 -14.28 -15.33 13.16
C ILE A 659 -15.58 -16.00 13.59
N TRP A 660 -16.38 -16.41 12.62
CA TRP A 660 -17.62 -17.14 12.86
C TRP A 660 -17.84 -18.18 11.77
N THR A 661 -18.65 -19.19 12.09
CA THR A 661 -19.21 -20.09 11.10
C THR A 661 -20.55 -19.54 10.63
N LEU A 662 -20.88 -19.70 9.34
CA LEU A 662 -22.19 -19.33 8.80
C LEU A 662 -23.22 -20.46 8.95
N ARG A 663 -22.74 -21.69 9.13
CA ARG A 663 -23.56 -22.87 9.43
C ARG A 663 -23.27 -23.34 10.85
N TYR A 664 -24.23 -24.05 11.43
CA TYR A 664 -24.03 -24.73 12.71
C TYR A 664 -23.15 -25.97 12.51
N TYR A 665 -22.12 -26.09 13.33
CA TYR A 665 -21.28 -27.28 13.43
C TYR A 665 -21.24 -27.73 14.90
N GLU A 666 -21.50 -29.02 15.14
CA GLU A 666 -21.48 -29.58 16.49
C GLU A 666 -20.11 -29.49 17.15
N GLU A 667 -19.04 -29.50 16.34
CA GLU A 667 -17.64 -29.38 16.77
C GLU A 667 -17.25 -27.97 17.23
N GLN A 668 -18.07 -26.97 16.88
CA GLN A 668 -17.78 -25.55 17.17
C GLN A 668 -18.97 -24.90 17.91
N PRO A 669 -19.33 -25.38 19.11
CA PRO A 669 -20.47 -24.84 19.84
C PRO A 669 -20.28 -23.37 20.19
N GLY A 670 -21.28 -22.52 19.87
CA GLY A 670 -21.21 -21.07 20.03
C GLY A 670 -20.39 -20.34 18.99
N GLY A 671 -19.98 -21.05 17.90
CA GLY A 671 -19.20 -20.48 16.79
C GLY A 671 -20.04 -19.86 15.69
N GLN A 672 -21.36 -20.10 15.64
CA GLN A 672 -22.22 -19.62 14.57
C GLN A 672 -22.45 -18.10 14.67
N PHE A 673 -22.46 -17.43 13.51
CA PHE A 673 -22.75 -16.00 13.38
C PHE A 673 -24.23 -15.72 13.62
N ASP A 674 -24.51 -14.72 14.45
CA ASP A 674 -25.85 -14.17 14.66
C ASP A 674 -25.75 -12.64 14.66
N ILE A 675 -26.45 -12.01 13.72
CA ILE A 675 -26.43 -10.55 13.53
C ILE A 675 -26.93 -9.78 14.76
N SER A 676 -27.75 -10.39 15.59
CA SER A 676 -28.28 -9.76 16.80
C SER A 676 -27.30 -9.76 17.98
N THR A 677 -26.33 -10.69 18.00
CA THR A 677 -25.45 -10.93 19.15
C THR A 677 -23.94 -10.92 18.82
N PHE A 678 -23.56 -10.76 17.54
CA PHE A 678 -22.15 -10.86 17.12
C PHE A 678 -21.23 -9.84 17.84
N TYR A 679 -21.74 -8.66 18.19
CA TYR A 679 -20.98 -7.62 18.90
C TYR A 679 -20.57 -8.04 20.32
N GLU A 680 -21.34 -8.93 20.98
CA GLU A 680 -20.98 -9.52 22.25
C GLU A 680 -19.85 -10.57 22.15
N GLN A 681 -19.63 -11.04 20.94
CA GLN A 681 -18.62 -12.04 20.60
C GLN A 681 -17.33 -11.41 20.07
N LEU A 682 -17.24 -10.07 20.01
CA LEU A 682 -16.02 -9.39 19.60
C LEU A 682 -14.95 -9.55 20.67
N ALA A 683 -13.81 -10.08 20.26
CA ALA A 683 -12.59 -10.08 21.04
C ALA A 683 -11.92 -8.71 20.93
N VAL A 684 -11.42 -8.17 22.04
CA VAL A 684 -10.68 -6.91 22.04
C VAL A 684 -9.32 -7.11 22.68
N GLY A 685 -8.27 -6.71 21.98
CA GLY A 685 -6.88 -6.67 22.46
C GLY A 685 -6.31 -5.27 22.42
N TYR A 686 -5.33 -4.99 23.26
CA TYR A 686 -4.56 -3.74 23.26
C TYR A 686 -3.09 -4.03 23.51
N GLY A 687 -2.23 -3.11 23.14
CA GLY A 687 -0.82 -3.35 23.36
C GLY A 687 0.10 -2.27 22.86
N VAL A 688 1.38 -2.59 22.93
CA VAL A 688 2.46 -1.75 22.45
C VAL A 688 3.37 -2.54 21.52
N GLY A 689 4.02 -1.83 20.60
CA GLY A 689 4.92 -2.48 19.66
C GLY A 689 6.14 -1.63 19.34
N LEU A 690 7.21 -2.31 19.00
CA LEU A 690 8.44 -1.72 18.48
C LEU A 690 8.64 -2.15 17.04
N ARG A 691 9.11 -1.23 16.20
CA ARG A 691 9.42 -1.44 14.79
C ARG A 691 10.85 -1.00 14.54
N LEU A 692 11.65 -1.89 13.97
CA LEU A 692 12.97 -1.57 13.45
C LEU A 692 12.88 -1.46 11.93
N ASN A 693 12.89 -0.22 11.44
CA ASN A 693 12.80 0.07 10.01
C ASN A 693 14.18 0.03 9.37
N PHE A 694 14.39 -0.97 8.53
CA PHE A 694 15.50 -1.02 7.59
C PHE A 694 15.01 -0.49 6.24
N ASP A 695 15.92 -0.14 5.35
CA ASP A 695 15.54 0.51 4.09
C ASP A 695 14.65 -0.38 3.19
N PHE A 696 14.71 -1.69 3.36
CA PHE A 696 14.02 -2.69 2.55
C PHE A 696 13.10 -3.65 3.34
N PHE A 697 13.12 -3.61 4.68
CA PHE A 697 12.18 -4.37 5.51
C PHE A 697 12.05 -3.75 6.91
N THR A 698 10.97 -4.11 7.60
CA THR A 698 10.70 -3.70 8.99
C THR A 698 10.59 -4.94 9.86
N LEU A 699 11.39 -5.01 10.94
CA LEU A 699 11.19 -5.99 12.00
C LEU A 699 10.22 -5.43 13.04
N ARG A 700 9.27 -6.23 13.45
CA ARG A 700 8.20 -5.85 14.35
C ARG A 700 8.12 -6.77 15.57
N PHE A 701 8.01 -6.16 16.74
CA PHE A 701 7.84 -6.82 18.02
C PHE A 701 6.60 -6.23 18.70
N ASP A 702 5.52 -7.00 18.77
CA ASP A 702 4.26 -6.58 19.38
C ASP A 702 3.99 -7.34 20.66
N MET A 703 3.62 -6.61 21.71
CA MET A 703 3.18 -7.14 23.00
C MET A 703 1.71 -6.80 23.18
N GLY A 704 0.87 -7.82 23.11
CA GLY A 704 -0.58 -7.69 23.18
C GLY A 704 -1.16 -8.24 24.48
N MET A 705 -2.20 -7.61 24.98
CA MET A 705 -3.00 -8.04 26.11
C MET A 705 -4.47 -8.13 25.72
N LYS A 706 -5.18 -9.12 26.26
CA LYS A 706 -6.62 -9.26 26.06
C LYS A 706 -7.37 -8.23 26.91
N ALA A 707 -8.31 -7.52 26.32
CA ALA A 707 -9.23 -6.62 27.02
C ALA A 707 -10.60 -7.27 27.21
N VAL A 708 -11.15 -7.86 26.14
CA VAL A 708 -12.42 -8.61 26.13
C VAL A 708 -12.17 -9.98 25.53
N ASN A 709 -12.54 -11.04 26.21
CA ASN A 709 -12.40 -12.42 25.72
C ASN A 709 -13.78 -13.09 25.61
N PRO A 710 -14.33 -13.25 24.40
CA PRO A 710 -15.69 -13.79 24.19
C PRO A 710 -15.84 -15.27 24.58
N ALA A 711 -14.74 -16.02 24.66
CA ALA A 711 -14.75 -17.42 25.02
C ALA A 711 -15.16 -17.68 26.48
N TYR A 712 -15.19 -16.64 27.33
CA TYR A 712 -15.51 -16.74 28.74
C TYR A 712 -16.72 -15.86 29.10
N THR A 713 -17.33 -16.15 30.24
CA THR A 713 -18.41 -15.38 30.85
C THR A 713 -17.97 -14.78 32.21
N GLY A 714 -18.74 -13.80 32.71
CA GLY A 714 -18.48 -13.17 34.00
C GLY A 714 -17.14 -12.40 34.03
N ARG A 715 -16.39 -12.49 35.14
CA ARG A 715 -15.14 -11.72 35.34
C ARG A 715 -14.02 -12.09 34.35
N LYS A 716 -14.01 -13.32 33.84
CA LYS A 716 -13.01 -13.77 32.85
C LYS A 716 -13.28 -13.24 31.46
N HIS A 717 -14.50 -12.76 31.19
CA HIS A 717 -14.86 -12.09 29.94
C HIS A 717 -14.15 -10.75 29.76
N TYR A 718 -13.84 -10.08 30.88
CA TYR A 718 -13.15 -8.78 30.89
C TYR A 718 -11.76 -8.87 31.53
N PRO A 719 -10.75 -9.44 30.85
CA PRO A 719 -9.39 -9.53 31.35
C PRO A 719 -8.77 -8.17 31.73
N ILE A 720 -9.19 -7.09 31.08
CA ILE A 720 -8.73 -5.72 31.40
C ILE A 720 -9.01 -5.33 32.85
N LEU A 721 -10.08 -5.85 33.46
CA LEU A 721 -10.45 -5.61 34.86
C LEU A 721 -9.85 -6.67 35.82
N ASN A 722 -9.54 -7.86 35.32
CA ASN A 722 -9.02 -8.99 36.11
C ASN A 722 -7.98 -9.77 35.29
N HIS A 723 -6.87 -9.11 34.99
CA HIS A 723 -5.82 -9.63 34.13
C HIS A 723 -4.98 -10.73 34.82
N ASN A 724 -4.65 -11.73 34.02
CA ASN A 724 -3.67 -12.76 34.36
C ASN A 724 -2.63 -12.80 33.23
N PHE A 725 -1.39 -12.41 33.54
CA PHE A 725 -0.36 -12.25 32.50
C PHE A 725 -0.11 -13.54 31.73
N ASN A 726 -0.13 -14.71 32.35
CA ASN A 726 0.12 -15.99 31.69
C ASN A 726 -0.99 -16.40 30.71
N ARG A 727 -2.24 -15.98 30.96
CA ARG A 727 -3.40 -16.29 30.12
C ARG A 727 -3.66 -15.23 29.05
N ASP A 728 -3.41 -13.96 29.39
CA ASP A 728 -3.94 -12.83 28.66
C ASP A 728 -2.89 -12.08 27.82
N PHE A 729 -1.60 -12.42 27.99
CA PHE A 729 -0.48 -11.84 27.27
C PHE A 729 -0.13 -12.65 26.02
N SER A 730 0.19 -11.96 24.94
CA SER A 730 0.74 -12.54 23.70
C SER A 730 1.91 -11.69 23.21
N PHE A 731 2.97 -12.36 22.77
CA PHE A 731 4.11 -11.73 22.13
C PHE A 731 4.18 -12.18 20.67
N HIS A 732 4.38 -11.21 19.78
CA HIS A 732 4.48 -11.46 18.35
C HIS A 732 5.75 -10.88 17.78
N PHE A 733 6.46 -11.70 17.03
CA PHE A 733 7.54 -11.30 16.15
C PHE A 733 7.04 -11.40 14.69
N ALA A 734 7.24 -10.34 13.90
CA ALA A 734 6.84 -10.34 12.51
C ALA A 734 7.76 -9.48 11.64
N VAL A 735 7.72 -9.71 10.34
CA VAL A 735 8.42 -8.92 9.33
C VAL A 735 7.38 -8.17 8.49
N GLY A 736 7.60 -6.88 8.27
CA GLY A 736 6.66 -6.00 7.57
C GLY A 736 5.65 -5.31 8.51
N MET A 737 4.82 -4.43 7.93
CA MET A 737 3.73 -3.76 8.65
C MET A 737 2.50 -4.66 8.74
N PRO A 738 1.61 -4.49 9.75
CA PRO A 738 0.48 -5.40 9.96
C PRO A 738 -0.60 -5.23 8.88
N PHE A 739 -0.74 -4.04 8.30
CA PHE A 739 -1.74 -3.67 7.27
C PHE A 739 -1.29 -2.43 6.50
#